data_6bdb765a48a7d3d3ed620dcdc662310e
#
_entry.id   6bdb765a48a7d3d3ed620dcdc662310e
#
_cell.length_a   1.000
_cell.length_b   1.000
_cell.length_c   1.000
_cell.angle_alpha   90.00
_cell.angle_beta   90.00
_cell.angle_gamma   90.00
#
_symmetry.space_group_name_H-M   'P 1'
#
loop_
_entity.id
_entity.type
_entity.pdbx_description
1 polymer ?
#
loop_
_entity_poly.entity_id
_entity_poly.type
_entity_poly.pdbx_seq_one_letter_code
_entity_poly.pdbx_strand_id
1 'polypeptide(L)'
;MACRPFSALPAIFLGVLFATPVVRAVEVPSAPPRAEMHLKHRAFLEEHCKQCHGPEKQKGKFRVDNIPFAIEDLQNAERWQKILNSLNSGEMPPEEEPQPDRIRKADFLEELAQVMVVARRNLSDQKGAIVLRRLNRREYRNTLRELLGADINVSELPSDTGTGSFDTVGSNLFVSANQIEQYQSLAKEALTEAAAWISARGVEKKLHYEAETTTTAVRKFVEYQIDARERAKAWVKAVDEAASNPENQEIVAAIRKDSKSDAIFRRSWEKIPGAPNPRTFGFDKKGENDADLANDSLSAGWLAYHQYYLKQPDVDRGAYLGVQTRHPSELNVNYIELLVPFDWPVGNYVVRVRAAATDDSPPERRFIDFGIHARTGKVMATRHITGTMHNPQVIEFPLTLTRGNLDRLNRSIFIREKASWDSNEEGGRKRGLAVKRNGIGPELALWVDWIEIERVPDPADKPLPPGLAALDLPLSDNTPHPSPEKLRGSLANFAREAFRGANATPDYIDQLVSLYKARERAGDKPMAALCETLSVILSSPMFLYLAEPSLEETRRDLSGAELATRLSYFLWGAPPDGLLRALGSSGELLQPTVLEQQTKRLLDDPRSSDFVRGFVHQWLGMDRADFFEINLALYPAFDTATKVAAKAEVYETFKALLAENASLAQLLKSDYAVVNRVLAQYYGIGFPVGDGFEKIKLPADSPRGGLLGMAVIHFMGSNGERTSAVERGAWVLRKILNDPPPPAPANVPAITRLAGKSLTTRERLLMHQEDPQCTSCHRKIDPIGFGLENFDAAGQWRTEDSFTATDASGKPDPKTLKTWTIEAAAAFHRGPAFQNFFELRERIFEHSDAFARGFSSALLEYALGRPAGFTDETLLAHMVSHARSHNFAIRDFLNSLVQSREFRTK
;
A
#
# COMPACT_ATOMS: atom_id res chain seq x y z
N MET A 1 57.96 53.89 25.83
CA MET A 1 58.80 54.84 25.06
C MET A 1 57.95 55.39 23.97
N ALA A 2 57.40 56.57 24.11
CA ALA A 2 57.88 57.88 23.75
C ALA A 2 58.01 57.95 22.19
N CYS A 3 57.38 58.84 21.46
CA CYS A 3 56.99 60.22 21.63
C CYS A 3 55.95 60.63 20.55
N ARG A 4 55.07 61.49 20.95
CA ARG A 4 54.46 62.63 20.14
C ARG A 4 55.54 63.62 19.89
N PRO A 5 55.35 64.77 19.10
CA PRO A 5 54.13 65.50 18.75
C PRO A 5 54.10 66.28 17.41
N PHE A 6 53.11 67.14 17.20
CA PHE A 6 52.83 68.53 16.84
C PHE A 6 52.11 68.75 15.50
N SER A 7 50.93 69.16 15.55
CA SER A 7 50.14 70.38 15.47
C SER A 7 50.53 71.38 14.36
N ALA A 8 49.53 71.72 13.47
CA ALA A 8 49.16 72.97 12.99
C ALA A 8 47.79 73.04 12.29
N LEU A 9 46.89 73.85 12.81
CA LEU A 9 45.83 74.63 12.13
C LEU A 9 46.43 76.03 11.80
N PRO A 10 45.87 76.94 10.96
CA PRO A 10 44.50 77.01 10.42
C PRO A 10 44.39 77.50 8.97
N ALA A 11 43.22 77.51 8.34
CA ALA A 11 42.68 78.61 7.56
C ALA A 11 41.25 78.36 7.13
N ILE A 12 40.39 79.25 7.58
CA ILE A 12 38.98 79.35 7.20
C ILE A 12 38.92 79.96 5.79
N PHE A 13 38.26 79.26 4.82
CA PHE A 13 37.71 79.87 3.60
C PHE A 13 36.24 79.51 3.50
N LEU A 14 35.38 80.53 3.67
CA LEU A 14 33.91 80.45 3.41
C LEU A 14 33.69 80.42 1.92
N GLY A 15 33.30 79.29 1.36
CA GLY A 15 32.82 79.13 -0.02
C GLY A 15 31.35 78.72 -0.02
N VAL A 16 30.51 79.63 -0.36
CA VAL A 16 29.09 79.40 -0.64
C VAL A 16 28.99 78.57 -1.92
N LEU A 17 28.64 77.25 -1.75
CA LEU A 17 28.32 76.38 -2.85
C LEU A 17 26.78 76.30 -3.02
N PHE A 18 26.30 76.78 -4.18
CA PHE A 18 24.97 76.58 -4.65
C PHE A 18 24.70 75.06 -4.76
N ALA A 19 23.81 74.56 -3.95
CA ALA A 19 23.30 73.18 -4.11
C ALA A 19 22.31 73.18 -5.31
N THR A 20 22.72 72.63 -6.41
CA THR A 20 21.78 72.17 -7.45
C THR A 20 21.07 70.90 -6.95
N PRO A 21 19.71 70.78 -7.03
CA PRO A 21 19.03 69.57 -6.70
C PRO A 21 19.38 68.52 -7.74
N VAL A 22 20.04 67.41 -7.33
CA VAL A 22 20.14 66.17 -8.11
C VAL A 22 18.75 65.61 -8.17
N VAL A 23 18.06 65.83 -9.27
CA VAL A 23 16.84 65.09 -9.64
C VAL A 23 17.32 63.66 -9.85
N ARG A 24 17.11 62.79 -8.85
CA ARG A 24 17.15 61.35 -9.05
C ARG A 24 16.06 61.03 -10.10
N ALA A 25 16.48 60.61 -11.28
CA ALA A 25 15.56 60.01 -12.25
C ALA A 25 14.89 58.82 -11.53
N VAL A 26 13.61 58.90 -11.30
CA VAL A 26 12.78 57.76 -10.96
C VAL A 26 12.89 56.82 -12.14
N GLU A 27 13.63 55.74 -12.00
CA GLU A 27 13.58 54.64 -12.95
C GLU A 27 12.10 54.21 -13.06
N VAL A 28 11.48 54.56 -14.19
CA VAL A 28 10.19 54.01 -14.57
C VAL A 28 10.41 52.51 -14.70
N PRO A 29 9.69 51.62 -13.94
CA PRO A 29 9.84 50.21 -14.09
C PRO A 29 9.61 49.85 -15.57
N SER A 30 10.63 49.36 -16.26
CA SER A 30 10.48 48.83 -17.59
C SER A 30 9.40 47.77 -17.56
N ALA A 31 8.42 47.84 -18.46
CA ALA A 31 7.41 46.82 -18.59
C ALA A 31 8.09 45.43 -18.68
N PRO A 32 7.56 44.40 -17.99
CA PRO A 32 8.18 43.09 -18.03
C PRO A 32 8.34 42.64 -19.47
N PRO A 33 9.46 41.95 -19.81
CA PRO A 33 9.68 41.47 -21.19
C PRO A 33 8.53 40.59 -21.63
N ARG A 34 8.01 40.84 -22.85
CA ARG A 34 6.90 40.02 -23.39
C ARG A 34 7.41 38.62 -23.73
N ALA A 35 6.66 37.59 -23.31
CA ALA A 35 6.88 36.23 -23.73
C ALA A 35 6.19 36.00 -25.08
N GLU A 36 6.89 36.23 -26.17
CA GLU A 36 6.33 36.16 -27.52
C GLU A 36 7.33 35.49 -28.48
N MET A 37 6.89 34.49 -29.20
CA MET A 37 7.64 33.85 -30.29
C MET A 37 7.65 34.77 -31.50
N HIS A 38 8.80 34.90 -32.13
CA HIS A 38 8.88 35.69 -33.36
C HIS A 38 8.09 35.06 -34.50
N LEU A 39 7.35 35.87 -35.24
CA LEU A 39 6.49 35.42 -36.33
C LEU A 39 7.25 34.70 -37.47
N LYS A 40 8.58 34.86 -37.58
CA LYS A 40 9.41 34.10 -38.53
C LYS A 40 9.23 32.58 -38.39
N HIS A 41 8.87 32.10 -37.20
CA HIS A 41 8.69 30.68 -36.89
C HIS A 41 7.30 30.12 -37.29
N ARG A 42 6.37 30.98 -37.77
CA ARG A 42 5.08 30.51 -38.26
C ARG A 42 5.24 29.58 -39.45
N ALA A 43 6.16 29.91 -40.38
CA ALA A 43 6.47 29.08 -41.52
C ALA A 43 6.98 27.69 -41.15
N PHE A 44 7.76 27.57 -40.06
CA PHE A 44 8.22 26.28 -39.53
C PHE A 44 7.05 25.41 -39.10
N LEU A 45 6.09 25.94 -38.34
CA LEU A 45 4.90 25.22 -37.89
C LEU A 45 3.97 24.83 -39.04
N GLU A 46 3.81 25.71 -40.05
CA GLU A 46 2.98 25.48 -41.22
C GLU A 46 3.56 24.36 -42.10
N GLU A 47 4.88 24.35 -42.31
CA GLU A 47 5.57 23.38 -43.14
C GLU A 47 5.66 21.98 -42.51
N HIS A 48 5.95 21.90 -41.22
CA HIS A 48 6.31 20.63 -40.58
C HIS A 48 5.25 20.09 -39.61
N CYS A 49 4.26 20.89 -39.18
CA CYS A 49 3.34 20.47 -38.12
C CYS A 49 1.86 20.52 -38.55
N LYS A 50 1.46 21.55 -39.33
CA LYS A 50 0.05 21.86 -39.68
C LYS A 50 -0.66 20.74 -40.45
N GLN A 51 0.03 19.98 -41.29
CA GLN A 51 -0.57 18.88 -42.05
C GLN A 51 -1.22 17.83 -41.15
N CYS A 52 -0.66 17.56 -39.95
CA CYS A 52 -1.20 16.62 -38.98
C CYS A 52 -1.91 17.29 -37.82
N HIS A 53 -1.57 18.54 -37.48
CA HIS A 53 -2.06 19.31 -36.34
C HIS A 53 -2.75 20.62 -36.78
N GLY A 54 -3.56 20.57 -37.84
CA GLY A 54 -4.29 21.68 -38.41
C GLY A 54 -5.81 21.53 -38.27
N PRO A 55 -6.59 22.34 -39.00
CA PRO A 55 -8.06 22.32 -38.92
C PRO A 55 -8.69 21.05 -39.47
N GLU A 56 -8.10 20.43 -40.51
CA GLU A 56 -8.63 19.21 -41.15
C GLU A 56 -8.22 17.92 -40.41
N LYS A 57 -6.99 17.89 -39.92
CA LYS A 57 -6.46 16.76 -39.10
C LYS A 57 -5.98 17.29 -37.76
N GLN A 58 -6.44 16.67 -36.67
CA GLN A 58 -6.07 17.04 -35.30
C GLN A 58 -5.50 15.82 -34.55
N LYS A 59 -4.38 15.27 -35.07
CA LYS A 59 -3.73 14.15 -34.40
C LYS A 59 -3.39 14.50 -32.95
N GLY A 60 -3.73 13.62 -32.02
CA GLY A 60 -3.56 13.87 -30.59
C GLY A 60 -4.44 14.99 -30.01
N LYS A 61 -5.52 15.38 -30.69
CA LYS A 61 -6.41 16.52 -30.33
C LYS A 61 -5.62 17.83 -30.14
N PHE A 62 -4.55 18.02 -30.94
CA PHE A 62 -3.67 19.17 -30.85
C PHE A 62 -3.64 19.95 -32.18
N ARG A 63 -3.68 21.26 -32.09
CA ARG A 63 -3.63 22.16 -33.24
C ARG A 63 -2.51 23.17 -33.08
N VAL A 64 -1.75 23.43 -34.15
CA VAL A 64 -0.67 24.43 -34.17
C VAL A 64 -1.04 25.70 -34.97
N ASP A 65 -2.02 25.60 -35.90
CA ASP A 65 -2.44 26.68 -36.74
C ASP A 65 -3.13 27.85 -36.02
N ASN A 66 -3.74 27.54 -34.85
CA ASN A 66 -4.43 28.51 -34.01
C ASN A 66 -3.69 28.83 -32.69
N ILE A 67 -2.40 28.48 -32.60
CA ILE A 67 -1.61 28.77 -31.37
C ILE A 67 -1.21 30.27 -31.38
N PRO A 68 -1.54 31.02 -30.30
CA PRO A 68 -1.07 32.39 -30.16
C PRO A 68 0.45 32.44 -29.98
N PHE A 69 1.12 33.38 -30.66
CA PHE A 69 2.58 33.54 -30.51
C PHE A 69 2.97 34.32 -29.26
N ALA A 70 2.07 35.18 -28.75
CA ALA A 70 2.19 35.74 -27.40
C ALA A 70 1.69 34.75 -26.38
N ILE A 71 2.51 34.46 -25.36
CA ILE A 71 2.23 33.49 -24.28
C ILE A 71 1.76 34.28 -23.06
N GLU A 72 0.45 34.51 -22.99
CA GLU A 72 -0.18 35.38 -21.97
C GLU A 72 -0.95 34.59 -20.91
N ASP A 73 -1.18 33.29 -21.13
CA ASP A 73 -1.90 32.41 -20.21
C ASP A 73 -1.24 31.03 -20.11
N LEU A 74 -1.58 30.28 -19.02
CA LEU A 74 -1.03 28.95 -18.76
C LEU A 74 -1.39 27.93 -19.84
N GLN A 75 -2.61 27.97 -20.39
CA GLN A 75 -3.05 27.02 -21.41
C GLN A 75 -2.19 27.15 -22.69
N ASN A 76 -1.90 28.39 -23.10
CA ASN A 76 -1.03 28.65 -24.23
C ASN A 76 0.44 28.24 -23.92
N ALA A 77 0.90 28.55 -22.73
CA ALA A 77 2.24 28.13 -22.28
C ALA A 77 2.42 26.61 -22.32
N GLU A 78 1.45 25.86 -21.85
CA GLU A 78 1.45 24.38 -21.89
C GLU A 78 1.47 23.83 -23.32
N ARG A 79 0.77 24.49 -24.25
CA ARG A 79 0.78 24.11 -25.67
C ARG A 79 2.18 24.29 -26.28
N TRP A 80 2.83 25.42 -26.01
CA TRP A 80 4.19 25.69 -26.45
C TRP A 80 5.21 24.75 -25.79
N GLN A 81 5.03 24.45 -24.49
CA GLN A 81 5.87 23.47 -23.78
C GLN A 81 5.78 22.08 -24.43
N LYS A 82 4.58 21.66 -24.83
CA LYS A 82 4.38 20.38 -25.53
C LYS A 82 5.11 20.34 -26.87
N ILE A 83 5.10 21.43 -27.63
CA ILE A 83 5.85 21.54 -28.89
C ILE A 83 7.36 21.43 -28.61
N LEU A 84 7.86 22.17 -27.60
CA LEU A 84 9.26 22.14 -27.19
C LEU A 84 9.72 20.73 -26.84
N ASN A 85 8.94 20.06 -26.01
CA ASN A 85 9.25 18.71 -25.55
C ASN A 85 9.25 17.69 -26.70
N SER A 86 8.23 17.70 -27.56
CA SER A 86 8.10 16.74 -28.66
C SER A 86 9.17 16.92 -29.75
N LEU A 87 9.60 18.17 -29.98
CA LEU A 87 10.71 18.45 -30.91
C LEU A 87 12.09 18.08 -30.31
N ASN A 88 12.29 18.32 -28.99
CA ASN A 88 13.52 17.94 -28.31
C ASN A 88 13.67 16.44 -28.17
N SER A 89 12.60 15.70 -27.85
CA SER A 89 12.61 14.24 -27.79
C SER A 89 12.75 13.58 -29.16
N GLY A 90 12.56 14.35 -30.23
CA GLY A 90 12.55 13.85 -31.61
C GLY A 90 11.30 13.02 -31.93
N GLU A 91 10.26 13.06 -31.14
CA GLU A 91 8.98 12.41 -31.44
C GLU A 91 8.25 13.07 -32.61
N MET A 92 8.52 14.39 -32.79
CA MET A 92 7.92 15.18 -33.88
C MET A 92 8.98 15.91 -34.70
N PRO A 93 8.79 15.97 -36.02
CA PRO A 93 7.86 15.14 -36.83
C PRO A 93 8.19 13.65 -36.70
N PRO A 94 7.21 12.73 -36.93
CA PRO A 94 7.49 11.29 -36.99
C PRO A 94 8.59 10.96 -38.02
N GLU A 95 9.33 9.87 -37.85
CA GLU A 95 10.46 9.51 -38.71
C GLU A 95 10.10 9.32 -40.17
N GLU A 96 8.88 8.90 -40.43
CA GLU A 96 8.35 8.64 -41.76
C GLU A 96 7.97 9.94 -42.49
N GLU A 97 7.89 11.06 -41.79
CA GLU A 97 7.52 12.35 -42.34
C GLU A 97 8.75 13.21 -42.65
N PRO A 98 8.66 14.21 -43.55
CA PRO A 98 9.77 15.11 -43.88
C PRO A 98 10.33 15.79 -42.62
N GLN A 99 11.63 15.60 -42.39
CA GLN A 99 12.30 16.17 -41.21
C GLN A 99 12.75 17.62 -41.47
N PRO A 100 12.62 18.53 -40.52
CA PRO A 100 13.11 19.90 -40.66
C PRO A 100 14.63 19.97 -40.74
N ASP A 101 15.13 20.96 -41.48
CA ASP A 101 16.56 21.28 -41.49
C ASP A 101 17.08 21.53 -40.05
N ARG A 102 18.29 20.98 -39.77
CA ARG A 102 18.88 21.00 -38.42
C ARG A 102 19.11 22.43 -37.90
N ILE A 103 19.48 23.34 -38.75
CA ILE A 103 19.77 24.74 -38.35
C ILE A 103 18.46 25.46 -38.04
N ARG A 104 17.43 25.30 -38.91
CA ARG A 104 16.08 25.87 -38.67
C ARG A 104 15.43 25.29 -37.42
N LYS A 105 15.59 23.99 -37.17
CA LYS A 105 15.10 23.33 -35.95
C LYS A 105 15.81 23.88 -34.71
N ALA A 106 17.11 24.07 -34.76
CA ALA A 106 17.89 24.62 -33.66
C ALA A 106 17.51 26.05 -33.34
N ASP A 107 17.40 26.93 -34.34
CA ASP A 107 16.96 28.34 -34.20
C ASP A 107 15.55 28.43 -33.58
N PHE A 108 14.64 27.57 -34.02
CA PHE A 108 13.27 27.47 -33.45
C PHE A 108 13.29 27.07 -31.99
N LEU A 109 14.05 26.00 -31.63
CA LEU A 109 14.10 25.45 -30.26
C LEU A 109 14.81 26.41 -29.32
N GLU A 110 15.87 27.10 -29.75
CA GLU A 110 16.60 28.07 -28.95
C GLU A 110 15.72 29.26 -28.60
N GLU A 111 15.05 29.86 -29.56
CA GLU A 111 14.14 30.98 -29.32
C GLU A 111 12.95 30.53 -28.44
N LEU A 112 12.35 29.39 -28.74
CA LEU A 112 11.24 28.86 -27.94
C LEU A 112 11.67 28.63 -26.50
N ALA A 113 12.85 28.05 -26.24
CA ALA A 113 13.36 27.85 -24.90
C ALA A 113 13.53 29.18 -24.13
N GLN A 114 14.08 30.23 -24.79
CA GLN A 114 14.23 31.56 -24.19
C GLN A 114 12.88 32.21 -23.87
N VAL A 115 11.93 32.17 -24.81
CA VAL A 115 10.57 32.65 -24.61
C VAL A 115 9.85 31.94 -23.49
N MET A 116 10.02 30.62 -23.37
CA MET A 116 9.43 29.84 -22.30
C MET A 116 9.96 30.20 -20.91
N VAL A 117 11.25 30.58 -20.79
CA VAL A 117 11.80 31.13 -19.54
C VAL A 117 11.12 32.44 -19.15
N VAL A 118 10.92 33.34 -20.11
CA VAL A 118 10.20 34.61 -19.87
C VAL A 118 8.74 34.33 -19.51
N ALA A 119 8.06 33.44 -20.23
CA ALA A 119 6.68 33.07 -19.95
C ALA A 119 6.53 32.50 -18.53
N ARG A 120 7.42 31.60 -18.09
CA ARG A 120 7.40 31.06 -16.71
C ARG A 120 7.49 32.17 -15.67
N ARG A 121 8.39 33.15 -15.88
CA ARG A 121 8.56 34.27 -14.97
C ARG A 121 7.30 35.14 -14.92
N ASN A 122 6.71 35.44 -16.06
CA ASN A 122 5.53 36.30 -16.15
C ASN A 122 4.25 35.64 -15.62
N LEU A 123 4.16 34.30 -15.75
CA LEU A 123 2.99 33.52 -15.33
C LEU A 123 3.15 32.94 -13.91
N SER A 124 4.33 33.08 -13.28
CA SER A 124 4.61 32.49 -11.94
C SER A 124 3.65 32.97 -10.85
N ASP A 125 3.10 34.18 -10.99
CA ASP A 125 2.15 34.73 -10.02
C ASP A 125 0.67 34.56 -10.45
N GLN A 126 0.42 34.00 -11.63
CA GLN A 126 -0.93 33.69 -12.07
C GLN A 126 -1.38 32.32 -11.54
N LYS A 127 -2.14 32.37 -10.45
CA LYS A 127 -2.98 31.26 -9.93
C LYS A 127 -2.28 29.89 -9.79
N GLY A 128 -1.19 29.83 -9.03
CA GLY A 128 -0.80 28.60 -8.37
C GLY A 128 -1.72 28.37 -7.17
N ALA A 129 -3.04 28.38 -7.36
CA ALA A 129 -3.98 28.23 -6.26
C ALA A 129 -3.82 26.83 -5.67
N ILE A 130 -3.23 26.77 -4.46
CA ILE A 130 -3.39 25.59 -3.61
C ILE A 130 -4.86 25.52 -3.29
N VAL A 131 -5.54 24.51 -3.86
CA VAL A 131 -6.97 24.33 -3.69
C VAL A 131 -7.24 24.00 -2.23
N LEU A 132 -8.21 24.68 -1.62
CA LEU A 132 -8.72 24.29 -0.31
C LEU A 132 -9.06 22.81 -0.32
N ARG A 133 -8.35 22.00 0.48
CA ARG A 133 -8.59 20.57 0.55
C ARG A 133 -8.99 20.13 1.95
N ARG A 134 -9.85 19.12 2.01
CA ARG A 134 -10.12 18.42 3.27
C ARG A 134 -9.00 17.42 3.59
N LEU A 135 -8.99 16.96 4.82
CA LEU A 135 -8.22 15.79 5.20
C LEU A 135 -8.65 14.60 4.35
N ASN A 136 -7.69 13.86 3.81
CA ASN A 136 -7.97 12.56 3.23
C ASN A 136 -8.22 11.51 4.33
N ARG A 137 -8.66 10.29 3.95
CA ARG A 137 -8.98 9.21 4.91
C ARG A 137 -7.84 8.93 5.89
N ARG A 138 -6.62 8.86 5.41
CA ARG A 138 -5.42 8.59 6.21
C ARG A 138 -5.12 9.73 7.17
N GLU A 139 -5.16 10.97 6.70
CA GLU A 139 -4.95 12.17 7.51
C GLU A 139 -6.04 12.35 8.56
N TYR A 140 -7.30 12.07 8.23
CA TYR A 140 -8.41 12.10 9.19
C TYR A 140 -8.20 11.09 10.32
N ARG A 141 -7.91 9.82 9.97
CA ARG A 141 -7.58 8.77 10.95
C ARG A 141 -6.40 9.17 11.85
N ASN A 142 -5.30 9.65 11.25
CA ASN A 142 -4.11 10.06 11.99
C ASN A 142 -4.42 11.25 12.91
N THR A 143 -5.21 12.22 12.44
CA THR A 143 -5.61 13.38 13.25
C THR A 143 -6.42 12.94 14.47
N LEU A 144 -7.36 12.03 14.32
CA LEU A 144 -8.11 11.49 15.46
C LEU A 144 -7.21 10.69 16.40
N ARG A 145 -6.27 9.89 15.87
CA ARG A 145 -5.32 9.15 16.69
C ARG A 145 -4.43 10.06 17.52
N GLU A 146 -3.89 11.14 16.94
CA GLU A 146 -3.08 12.12 17.69
C GLU A 146 -3.92 12.89 18.71
N LEU A 147 -5.15 13.28 18.36
CA LEU A 147 -6.02 14.10 19.20
C LEU A 147 -6.64 13.32 20.36
N LEU A 148 -7.07 12.07 20.12
CA LEU A 148 -7.86 11.27 21.05
C LEU A 148 -7.16 10.01 21.56
N GLY A 149 -6.05 9.61 20.93
CA GLY A 149 -5.37 8.35 21.24
C GLY A 149 -6.11 7.10 20.71
N ALA A 150 -7.11 7.28 19.84
CA ALA A 150 -7.93 6.19 19.32
C ALA A 150 -7.63 5.95 17.83
N ASP A 151 -7.45 4.69 17.47
CA ASP A 151 -7.31 4.26 16.09
C ASP A 151 -8.61 3.60 15.61
N ILE A 152 -9.22 4.15 14.56
CA ILE A 152 -10.50 3.69 14.02
C ILE A 152 -10.41 3.26 12.57
N ASN A 153 -11.35 2.43 12.14
CA ASN A 153 -11.48 2.05 10.74
C ASN A 153 -12.22 3.12 9.95
N VAL A 154 -11.55 3.72 8.97
CA VAL A 154 -12.11 4.75 8.08
C VAL A 154 -12.47 4.23 6.69
N SER A 155 -12.56 2.91 6.50
CA SER A 155 -12.82 2.30 5.18
C SER A 155 -14.21 2.63 4.61
N GLU A 156 -15.16 3.03 5.44
CA GLU A 156 -16.50 3.45 5.03
C GLU A 156 -16.51 4.81 4.31
N LEU A 157 -15.49 5.64 4.52
CA LEU A 157 -15.35 6.87 3.73
C LEU A 157 -15.03 6.54 2.27
N PRO A 158 -15.53 7.32 1.30
CA PRO A 158 -15.18 7.15 -0.10
C PRO A 158 -13.67 7.19 -0.36
N SER A 159 -13.20 6.51 -1.41
CA SER A 159 -11.79 6.61 -1.83
C SER A 159 -11.43 8.04 -2.20
N ASP A 160 -10.26 8.50 -1.75
CA ASP A 160 -9.74 9.84 -2.02
C ASP A 160 -8.84 9.88 -3.26
N THR A 161 -8.49 8.71 -3.82
CA THR A 161 -7.62 8.62 -5.00
C THR A 161 -8.43 8.74 -6.29
N GLY A 162 -8.10 9.74 -7.11
CA GLY A 162 -8.47 9.78 -8.52
C GLY A 162 -7.55 8.86 -9.34
N THR A 163 -7.96 8.51 -10.56
CA THR A 163 -7.14 7.68 -11.46
C THR A 163 -5.80 8.37 -11.74
N GLY A 164 -4.71 7.84 -11.15
CA GLY A 164 -3.34 8.29 -11.40
C GLY A 164 -2.90 9.55 -10.65
N SER A 165 -3.64 10.02 -9.63
CA SER A 165 -3.26 11.15 -8.77
C SER A 165 -3.11 10.74 -7.31
N PHE A 166 -2.46 11.59 -6.50
CA PHE A 166 -2.31 11.38 -5.07
C PHE A 166 -3.61 11.68 -4.28
N ASP A 167 -3.78 11.01 -3.14
CA ASP A 167 -4.87 11.24 -2.19
C ASP A 167 -4.83 12.63 -1.51
N THR A 168 -3.75 13.36 -1.71
CA THR A 168 -3.57 14.75 -1.27
C THR A 168 -4.08 15.78 -2.26
N VAL A 169 -4.43 15.39 -3.49
CA VAL A 169 -4.86 16.33 -4.55
C VAL A 169 -6.26 16.86 -4.26
N GLY A 170 -6.35 18.16 -3.98
CA GLY A 170 -7.55 18.83 -3.49
C GLY A 170 -8.77 18.71 -4.43
N SER A 171 -8.56 18.68 -5.74
CA SER A 171 -9.64 18.52 -6.73
C SER A 171 -10.41 17.19 -6.62
N ASN A 172 -9.86 16.20 -5.94
CA ASN A 172 -10.49 14.89 -5.73
C ASN A 172 -11.23 14.81 -4.38
N LEU A 173 -11.07 15.81 -3.52
CA LEU A 173 -11.51 15.77 -2.13
C LEU A 173 -12.81 16.55 -1.91
N PHE A 174 -13.92 16.00 -2.40
CA PHE A 174 -15.25 16.57 -2.19
C PHE A 174 -15.87 16.11 -0.88
N VAL A 175 -16.83 16.90 -0.34
CA VAL A 175 -17.69 16.51 0.80
C VAL A 175 -19.13 16.64 0.36
N SER A 176 -19.87 15.54 0.43
CA SER A 176 -21.34 15.50 0.30
C SER A 176 -22.02 15.54 1.67
N ALA A 177 -23.32 15.83 1.69
CA ALA A 177 -24.08 15.79 2.94
C ALA A 177 -24.00 14.42 3.65
N ASN A 178 -24.10 13.32 2.90
CA ASN A 178 -23.97 11.97 3.45
C ASN A 178 -22.58 11.70 4.05
N GLN A 179 -21.54 12.31 3.52
CA GLN A 179 -20.19 12.19 4.07
C GLN A 179 -20.05 12.91 5.42
N ILE A 180 -20.75 14.03 5.64
CA ILE A 180 -20.75 14.71 6.94
C ILE A 180 -21.32 13.79 8.02
N GLU A 181 -22.42 13.09 7.73
CA GLU A 181 -23.00 12.10 8.64
C GLU A 181 -22.03 10.94 8.93
N GLN A 182 -21.31 10.46 7.92
CA GLN A 182 -20.25 9.45 8.09
C GLN A 182 -19.10 9.96 8.97
N TYR A 183 -18.61 11.19 8.75
CA TYR A 183 -17.61 11.81 9.61
C TYR A 183 -18.08 11.94 11.05
N GLN A 184 -19.34 12.33 11.27
CA GLN A 184 -19.91 12.43 12.59
C GLN A 184 -20.03 11.07 13.28
N SER A 185 -20.40 10.02 12.56
CA SER A 185 -20.44 8.64 13.05
C SER A 185 -19.04 8.15 13.47
N LEU A 186 -18.07 8.33 12.61
CA LEU A 186 -16.67 7.97 12.88
C LEU A 186 -16.07 8.77 14.05
N ALA A 187 -16.43 10.03 14.18
CA ALA A 187 -16.02 10.85 15.33
C ALA A 187 -16.58 10.29 16.66
N LYS A 188 -17.84 9.87 16.69
CA LYS A 188 -18.45 9.22 17.87
C LYS A 188 -17.77 7.88 18.17
N GLU A 189 -17.47 7.09 17.14
CA GLU A 189 -16.73 5.84 17.30
C GLU A 189 -15.35 6.11 17.92
N ALA A 190 -14.59 7.11 17.42
CA ALA A 190 -13.29 7.46 17.95
C ALA A 190 -13.33 7.94 19.40
N LEU A 191 -14.32 8.74 19.78
CA LEU A 191 -14.52 9.19 21.17
C LEU A 191 -14.86 8.03 22.10
N THR A 192 -15.73 7.12 21.64
CA THR A 192 -16.11 5.92 22.40
C THR A 192 -14.94 4.96 22.54
N GLU A 193 -14.13 4.80 21.49
CA GLU A 193 -12.89 4.01 21.53
C GLU A 193 -11.89 4.61 22.52
N ALA A 194 -11.66 5.93 22.47
CA ALA A 194 -10.77 6.64 23.39
C ALA A 194 -11.21 6.46 24.87
N ALA A 195 -12.51 6.57 25.17
CA ALA A 195 -13.04 6.32 26.49
C ALA A 195 -12.77 4.88 26.97
N ALA A 196 -12.95 3.90 26.08
CA ALA A 196 -12.68 2.50 26.38
C ALA A 196 -11.19 2.24 26.69
N TRP A 197 -10.28 2.86 25.94
CA TRP A 197 -8.84 2.76 26.18
C TRP A 197 -8.41 3.39 27.50
N ILE A 198 -8.98 4.56 27.84
CA ILE A 198 -8.70 5.22 29.12
C ILE A 198 -9.22 4.38 30.30
N SER A 199 -10.42 3.85 30.20
CA SER A 199 -11.01 3.02 31.27
C SER A 199 -10.28 1.67 31.45
N ALA A 200 -9.55 1.25 30.45
CA ALA A 200 -8.76 0.02 30.48
C ALA A 200 -7.32 0.21 31.02
N ARG A 201 -6.89 1.44 31.37
CA ARG A 201 -5.54 1.69 31.89
C ARG A 201 -5.30 0.91 33.18
N GLY A 202 -4.11 0.36 33.32
CA GLY A 202 -3.72 -0.43 34.47
C GLY A 202 -4.37 -1.81 34.60
N VAL A 203 -5.30 -2.19 33.71
CA VAL A 203 -5.93 -3.51 33.75
C VAL A 203 -4.97 -4.55 33.20
N GLU A 204 -4.66 -5.58 33.95
CA GLU A 204 -3.87 -6.72 33.52
C GLU A 204 -4.79 -7.86 33.08
N LYS A 205 -4.45 -8.56 32.02
CA LYS A 205 -5.11 -9.78 31.52
C LYS A 205 -4.06 -10.73 30.99
N LYS A 206 -4.19 -12.00 31.36
CA LYS A 206 -3.30 -13.06 30.93
C LYS A 206 -4.09 -14.34 30.68
N LEU A 207 -3.81 -15.02 29.58
CA LEU A 207 -4.31 -16.36 29.25
C LEU A 207 -3.12 -17.22 28.88
N HIS A 208 -3.05 -18.40 29.45
CA HIS A 208 -2.08 -19.43 29.11
C HIS A 208 -2.82 -20.64 28.55
N TYR A 209 -2.37 -21.16 27.41
CA TYR A 209 -2.96 -22.31 26.73
C TYR A 209 -1.87 -23.36 26.43
N GLU A 210 -2.02 -24.54 27.01
CA GLU A 210 -1.18 -25.69 26.73
C GLU A 210 -1.66 -26.37 25.44
N ALA A 211 -0.76 -26.48 24.46
CA ALA A 211 -1.14 -26.94 23.13
C ALA A 211 -1.51 -28.44 23.08
N GLU A 212 -1.10 -29.26 24.04
CA GLU A 212 -1.53 -30.65 24.13
C GLU A 212 -3.04 -30.82 24.35
N THR A 213 -3.75 -29.72 24.70
CA THR A 213 -5.22 -29.70 24.69
C THR A 213 -5.75 -30.01 23.29
N THR A 214 -5.11 -29.50 22.22
CA THR A 214 -5.40 -29.82 20.83
C THR A 214 -5.15 -31.31 20.56
N THR A 215 -4.01 -31.83 20.99
CA THR A 215 -3.66 -33.26 20.86
C THR A 215 -4.66 -34.16 21.59
N THR A 216 -5.09 -33.79 22.78
CA THR A 216 -6.16 -34.50 23.50
C THR A 216 -7.47 -34.56 22.75
N ALA A 217 -7.84 -33.46 22.09
CA ALA A 217 -9.02 -33.42 21.22
C ALA A 217 -8.85 -34.35 19.99
N VAL A 218 -7.65 -34.34 19.37
CA VAL A 218 -7.32 -35.26 18.27
C VAL A 218 -7.44 -36.71 18.70
N ARG A 219 -6.95 -37.08 19.87
CA ARG A 219 -7.03 -38.44 20.45
C ARG A 219 -8.49 -38.89 20.61
N LYS A 220 -9.30 -38.08 21.25
CA LYS A 220 -10.76 -38.34 21.38
C LYS A 220 -11.46 -38.47 20.05
N PHE A 221 -11.10 -37.63 19.09
CA PHE A 221 -11.62 -37.70 17.72
C PHE A 221 -11.25 -39.02 17.04
N VAL A 222 -10.00 -39.47 17.14
CA VAL A 222 -9.53 -40.73 16.56
C VAL A 222 -10.28 -41.92 17.20
N GLU A 223 -10.42 -41.95 18.51
CA GLU A 223 -11.18 -42.98 19.24
C GLU A 223 -12.63 -43.02 18.77
N TYR A 224 -13.30 -41.89 18.68
CA TYR A 224 -14.66 -41.79 18.16
C TYR A 224 -14.78 -42.29 16.71
N GLN A 225 -13.83 -41.87 15.85
CA GLN A 225 -13.87 -42.32 14.44
C GLN A 225 -13.62 -43.80 14.24
N ILE A 226 -12.77 -44.42 15.06
CA ILE A 226 -12.56 -45.89 15.03
C ILE A 226 -13.86 -46.59 15.39
N ASP A 227 -14.50 -46.19 16.52
CA ASP A 227 -15.76 -46.77 16.97
C ASP A 227 -16.88 -46.54 15.94
N ALA A 228 -17.04 -45.33 15.42
CA ALA A 228 -18.05 -45.02 14.41
C ALA A 228 -17.88 -45.84 13.14
N ARG A 229 -16.64 -46.07 12.68
CA ARG A 229 -16.37 -46.91 11.50
C ARG A 229 -16.74 -48.36 11.72
N GLU A 230 -16.44 -48.94 12.87
CA GLU A 230 -16.84 -50.34 13.14
C GLU A 230 -18.36 -50.48 13.20
N ARG A 231 -19.06 -49.54 13.80
CA ARG A 231 -20.52 -49.47 13.80
C ARG A 231 -21.09 -49.27 12.38
N ALA A 232 -20.47 -48.42 11.56
CA ALA A 232 -20.87 -48.21 10.16
C ALA A 232 -20.68 -49.46 9.29
N LYS A 233 -19.55 -50.18 9.43
CA LYS A 233 -19.32 -51.46 8.75
C LYS A 233 -20.35 -52.47 9.13
N ALA A 234 -20.70 -52.57 10.41
CA ALA A 234 -21.75 -53.52 10.86
C ALA A 234 -23.12 -53.16 10.25
N TRP A 235 -23.48 -51.88 10.18
CA TRP A 235 -24.71 -51.43 9.52
C TRP A 235 -24.68 -51.67 8.01
N VAL A 236 -23.59 -51.35 7.30
CA VAL A 236 -23.42 -51.63 5.87
C VAL A 236 -23.64 -53.10 5.57
N LYS A 237 -23.01 -53.98 6.34
CA LYS A 237 -23.15 -55.41 6.22
C LYS A 237 -24.60 -55.84 6.37
N ALA A 238 -25.29 -55.37 7.38
CA ALA A 238 -26.70 -55.72 7.61
C ALA A 238 -27.64 -55.19 6.51
N VAL A 239 -27.39 -54.00 5.95
CA VAL A 239 -28.14 -53.47 4.81
C VAL A 239 -27.88 -54.30 3.55
N ASP A 240 -26.62 -54.69 3.28
CA ASP A 240 -26.25 -55.49 2.10
C ASP A 240 -26.78 -56.91 2.22
N GLU A 241 -26.87 -57.51 3.43
CA GLU A 241 -27.54 -58.78 3.70
C GLU A 241 -29.05 -58.67 3.42
N ALA A 242 -29.72 -57.63 3.91
CA ALA A 242 -31.13 -57.41 3.59
C ALA A 242 -31.38 -57.19 2.07
N ALA A 243 -30.49 -56.46 1.40
CA ALA A 243 -30.54 -56.24 -0.05
C ALA A 243 -30.33 -57.53 -0.84
N SER A 244 -29.61 -58.48 -0.30
CA SER A 244 -29.34 -59.79 -0.94
C SER A 244 -30.47 -60.77 -0.79
N ASN A 245 -31.53 -60.51 -0.01
CA ASN A 245 -32.66 -61.37 0.15
C ASN A 245 -33.40 -61.49 -1.21
N PRO A 246 -33.71 -62.71 -1.68
CA PRO A 246 -34.42 -62.95 -2.94
C PRO A 246 -35.71 -62.14 -3.06
N GLU A 247 -36.46 -62.00 -1.98
CA GLU A 247 -37.71 -61.20 -1.92
C GLU A 247 -37.53 -59.69 -2.21
N ASN A 248 -36.32 -59.14 -2.07
CA ASN A 248 -36.03 -57.73 -2.26
C ASN A 248 -35.43 -57.38 -3.63
N GLN A 249 -35.23 -58.37 -4.51
CA GLN A 249 -34.50 -58.20 -5.78
C GLN A 249 -35.10 -57.12 -6.67
N GLU A 250 -36.44 -57.08 -6.81
CA GLU A 250 -37.08 -55.99 -7.63
C GLU A 250 -36.89 -54.61 -7.07
N ILE A 251 -37.04 -54.45 -5.75
CA ILE A 251 -36.84 -53.17 -5.05
C ILE A 251 -35.37 -52.72 -5.17
N VAL A 252 -34.46 -53.66 -4.93
CA VAL A 252 -33.03 -53.42 -5.04
C VAL A 252 -32.63 -53.00 -6.46
N ALA A 253 -33.15 -53.69 -7.48
CA ALA A 253 -32.89 -53.32 -8.87
C ALA A 253 -33.42 -51.92 -9.23
N ALA A 254 -34.60 -51.57 -8.72
CA ALA A 254 -35.18 -50.25 -8.91
C ALA A 254 -34.29 -49.14 -8.24
N ILE A 255 -33.85 -49.37 -7.00
CA ILE A 255 -32.98 -48.42 -6.29
C ILE A 255 -31.61 -48.32 -6.98
N ARG A 256 -31.04 -49.45 -7.41
CA ARG A 256 -29.74 -49.49 -8.11
C ARG A 256 -29.73 -48.70 -9.42
N LYS A 257 -30.83 -48.68 -10.16
CA LYS A 257 -31.00 -47.98 -11.43
C LYS A 257 -30.75 -46.47 -11.25
N ASP A 258 -31.13 -45.91 -10.07
CA ASP A 258 -31.00 -44.51 -9.78
C ASP A 258 -29.76 -44.17 -8.90
N SER A 259 -28.99 -45.22 -8.50
CA SER A 259 -27.86 -45.06 -7.59
C SER A 259 -26.52 -45.12 -8.33
N LYS A 260 -25.78 -44.00 -8.29
CA LYS A 260 -24.44 -43.88 -8.92
C LYS A 260 -23.32 -44.59 -8.12
N SER A 261 -23.57 -45.01 -6.89
CA SER A 261 -22.58 -45.66 -6.02
C SER A 261 -23.30 -46.49 -4.94
N ASP A 262 -22.58 -47.43 -4.29
CA ASP A 262 -23.09 -48.20 -3.17
C ASP A 262 -23.52 -47.33 -1.98
N ALA A 263 -22.82 -46.26 -1.72
CA ALA A 263 -23.17 -45.30 -0.67
C ALA A 263 -24.54 -44.64 -0.95
N ILE A 264 -24.78 -44.22 -2.23
CA ILE A 264 -26.07 -43.67 -2.63
C ILE A 264 -27.17 -44.71 -2.58
N PHE A 265 -26.86 -45.93 -2.94
CA PHE A 265 -27.79 -47.04 -2.82
C PHE A 265 -28.25 -47.27 -1.38
N ARG A 266 -27.32 -47.33 -0.42
CA ARG A 266 -27.61 -47.51 1.00
C ARG A 266 -28.37 -46.38 1.66
N ARG A 267 -28.35 -45.18 1.10
CA ARG A 267 -29.19 -44.06 1.55
C ARG A 267 -30.69 -44.35 1.41
N SER A 268 -31.07 -45.29 0.53
CA SER A 268 -32.43 -45.73 0.33
C SER A 268 -32.79 -46.95 1.19
N TRP A 269 -32.05 -47.23 2.27
CA TRP A 269 -32.24 -48.39 3.16
C TRP A 269 -33.70 -48.55 3.65
N GLU A 270 -34.42 -47.42 3.91
CA GLU A 270 -35.81 -47.45 4.33
C GLU A 270 -36.75 -48.15 3.35
N LYS A 271 -36.37 -48.22 2.08
CA LYS A 271 -37.12 -48.85 1.00
C LYS A 271 -36.82 -50.36 0.90
N ILE A 272 -35.80 -50.84 1.59
CA ILE A 272 -35.37 -52.24 1.53
C ILE A 272 -35.97 -53.00 2.73
N PRO A 273 -36.94 -53.90 2.55
CA PRO A 273 -37.55 -54.65 3.65
C PRO A 273 -36.48 -55.44 4.43
N GLY A 274 -36.51 -55.31 5.75
CA GLY A 274 -35.55 -55.95 6.65
C GLY A 274 -34.22 -55.21 6.81
N ALA A 275 -33.96 -54.11 6.08
CA ALA A 275 -32.75 -53.27 6.31
C ALA A 275 -32.88 -52.50 7.64
N PRO A 276 -31.88 -52.56 8.52
CA PRO A 276 -31.98 -51.99 9.86
C PRO A 276 -31.81 -50.47 9.82
N ASN A 277 -32.55 -49.82 10.72
CA ASN A 277 -32.36 -48.37 10.94
C ASN A 277 -30.98 -48.08 11.50
N PRO A 278 -30.21 -47.15 10.93
CA PRO A 278 -28.89 -46.73 11.42
C PRO A 278 -28.85 -46.36 12.92
N ARG A 279 -29.99 -45.90 13.48
CA ARG A 279 -30.08 -45.59 14.91
C ARG A 279 -29.83 -46.81 15.82
N THR A 280 -30.16 -48.01 15.34
CA THR A 280 -29.91 -49.25 16.09
C THR A 280 -28.41 -49.57 16.18
N PHE A 281 -27.59 -48.89 15.38
CA PHE A 281 -26.13 -48.93 15.39
C PHE A 281 -25.49 -47.67 16.05
N GLY A 282 -26.31 -46.86 16.78
CA GLY A 282 -25.83 -45.71 17.53
C GLY A 282 -25.60 -44.43 16.69
N PHE A 283 -26.24 -44.31 15.51
CA PHE A 283 -26.21 -43.10 14.69
C PHE A 283 -27.48 -42.27 14.96
N ASP A 284 -27.44 -41.37 15.95
CA ASP A 284 -28.66 -40.70 16.46
C ASP A 284 -29.06 -39.42 15.73
N LYS A 285 -28.13 -38.76 15.00
CA LYS A 285 -28.40 -37.45 14.38
C LYS A 285 -28.79 -37.56 12.92
N LYS A 286 -29.79 -36.81 12.52
CA LYS A 286 -30.20 -36.63 11.13
C LYS A 286 -29.08 -35.96 10.35
N GLY A 287 -28.48 -36.64 9.39
CA GLY A 287 -27.36 -36.14 8.59
C GLY A 287 -26.02 -36.83 8.88
N GLU A 288 -25.74 -37.29 10.12
CA GLU A 288 -24.52 -38.06 10.41
C GLU A 288 -24.58 -39.41 9.71
N ASN A 289 -25.76 -40.03 9.62
CA ASN A 289 -26.00 -41.32 9.00
C ASN A 289 -25.62 -41.34 7.51
N ASP A 290 -25.84 -40.23 6.77
CA ASP A 290 -25.60 -40.20 5.34
C ASP A 290 -24.13 -39.84 5.00
N ALA A 291 -23.51 -38.97 5.77
CA ALA A 291 -22.17 -38.48 5.49
C ALA A 291 -21.08 -39.49 5.88
N ASP A 292 -21.17 -40.07 7.06
CA ASP A 292 -20.17 -41.02 7.57
C ASP A 292 -20.22 -42.37 6.84
N LEU A 293 -21.40 -42.84 6.49
CA LEU A 293 -21.56 -44.08 5.75
C LEU A 293 -21.25 -43.96 4.25
N ALA A 294 -21.49 -42.79 3.67
CA ALA A 294 -21.17 -42.48 2.26
C ALA A 294 -19.69 -42.20 2.01
N ASN A 295 -18.99 -41.73 3.03
CA ASN A 295 -17.59 -41.26 2.95
C ASN A 295 -16.58 -42.17 3.62
N ASP A 296 -16.87 -43.51 3.77
CA ASP A 296 -15.95 -44.42 4.41
C ASP A 296 -14.52 -44.40 3.85
N SER A 297 -14.35 -44.20 2.53
CA SER A 297 -13.03 -44.06 1.90
C SER A 297 -12.30 -42.76 2.19
N LEU A 298 -13.04 -41.65 2.34
CA LEU A 298 -12.44 -40.34 2.68
C LEU A 298 -12.12 -40.28 4.16
N SER A 299 -13.03 -40.73 5.05
CA SER A 299 -12.80 -40.80 6.49
C SER A 299 -11.62 -41.70 6.84
N ALA A 300 -11.39 -42.80 6.11
CA ALA A 300 -10.22 -43.66 6.29
C ALA A 300 -8.89 -42.93 6.09
N GLY A 301 -8.75 -42.11 5.03
CA GLY A 301 -7.53 -41.37 4.76
C GLY A 301 -7.26 -40.30 5.80
N TRP A 302 -8.31 -39.61 6.26
CA TRP A 302 -8.19 -38.60 7.34
C TRP A 302 -7.86 -39.27 8.68
N LEU A 303 -8.50 -40.39 9.02
CA LEU A 303 -8.19 -41.14 10.21
C LEU A 303 -6.73 -41.59 10.22
N ALA A 304 -6.21 -42.12 9.12
CA ALA A 304 -4.83 -42.56 9.00
C ALA A 304 -3.85 -41.40 9.26
N TYR A 305 -4.17 -40.19 8.77
CA TYR A 305 -3.34 -38.99 9.03
C TYR A 305 -3.38 -38.56 10.50
N HIS A 306 -4.53 -38.59 11.15
CA HIS A 306 -4.64 -38.28 12.57
C HIS A 306 -3.94 -39.32 13.44
N GLN A 307 -3.98 -40.61 13.04
CA GLN A 307 -3.21 -41.67 13.70
C GLN A 307 -1.69 -41.48 13.51
N TYR A 308 -1.26 -40.99 12.35
CA TYR A 308 0.13 -40.61 12.11
C TYR A 308 0.55 -39.43 13.01
N TYR A 309 -0.32 -38.43 13.12
CA TYR A 309 -0.12 -37.29 14.04
C TYR A 309 0.14 -37.75 15.49
N LEU A 310 -0.72 -38.66 16.00
CA LEU A 310 -0.60 -39.16 17.40
C LEU A 310 0.63 -40.05 17.66
N LYS A 311 1.37 -40.41 16.62
CA LYS A 311 2.63 -41.17 16.74
C LYS A 311 3.88 -40.31 16.72
N GLN A 312 3.73 -38.98 16.59
CA GLN A 312 4.89 -38.10 16.55
C GLN A 312 5.56 -37.94 17.92
N PRO A 313 6.88 -37.70 17.97
CA PRO A 313 7.58 -37.42 19.19
C PRO A 313 6.95 -36.23 19.96
N ASP A 314 7.01 -36.27 21.31
CA ASP A 314 6.52 -35.18 22.18
C ASP A 314 5.07 -34.70 21.91
N VAL A 315 4.26 -35.49 21.21
CA VAL A 315 2.86 -35.15 20.87
C VAL A 315 1.98 -35.01 22.13
N ASP A 316 2.37 -35.63 23.25
CA ASP A 316 1.68 -35.53 24.54
C ASP A 316 2.10 -34.30 25.37
N ARG A 317 3.09 -33.55 24.89
CA ARG A 317 3.62 -32.32 25.52
C ARG A 317 3.27 -31.07 24.71
N GLY A 318 2.57 -31.20 23.59
CA GLY A 318 2.21 -30.11 22.73
C GLY A 318 1.40 -30.54 21.53
N ALA A 319 1.39 -29.70 20.50
CA ALA A 319 0.64 -29.94 19.26
C ALA A 319 1.48 -29.68 18.04
N TYR A 320 1.36 -30.55 17.02
CA TYR A 320 1.92 -30.29 15.70
C TYR A 320 0.94 -29.49 14.82
N LEU A 321 1.49 -28.62 13.99
CA LEU A 321 0.72 -27.89 12.97
C LEU A 321 0.71 -28.71 11.68
N GLY A 322 -0.49 -29.06 11.20
CA GLY A 322 -0.65 -29.85 9.99
C GLY A 322 -0.88 -28.99 8.75
N VAL A 323 -0.56 -29.55 7.59
CA VAL A 323 -0.83 -28.93 6.27
C VAL A 323 -1.92 -29.73 5.57
N GLN A 324 -3.17 -29.45 5.89
CA GLN A 324 -4.32 -30.09 5.20
C GLN A 324 -5.49 -29.14 5.04
N THR A 325 -6.40 -29.51 4.11
CA THR A 325 -7.70 -28.88 4.01
C THR A 325 -8.60 -29.34 5.17
N ARG A 326 -9.45 -28.45 5.62
CA ARG A 326 -10.48 -28.78 6.58
C ARG A 326 -11.57 -29.63 5.93
N HIS A 327 -11.87 -30.78 6.52
CA HIS A 327 -13.09 -31.51 6.20
C HIS A 327 -14.22 -31.08 7.14
N PRO A 328 -15.46 -30.85 6.66
CA PRO A 328 -16.56 -30.36 7.49
C PRO A 328 -16.91 -31.19 8.72
N SER A 329 -16.68 -32.51 8.67
CA SER A 329 -16.98 -33.48 9.74
C SER A 329 -15.77 -33.85 10.60
N GLU A 330 -14.60 -33.22 10.40
CA GLU A 330 -13.35 -33.62 11.03
C GLU A 330 -12.72 -32.53 11.88
N LEU A 331 -11.98 -32.95 12.89
CA LEU A 331 -11.16 -32.06 13.71
C LEU A 331 -10.06 -31.44 12.85
N ASN A 332 -9.89 -30.14 13.00
CA ASN A 332 -8.87 -29.40 12.26
C ASN A 332 -7.55 -29.43 13.02
N VAL A 333 -6.51 -30.03 12.43
CA VAL A 333 -5.13 -30.02 12.95
C VAL A 333 -4.24 -29.02 12.21
N ASN A 334 -4.80 -28.24 11.28
CA ASN A 334 -4.04 -27.31 10.45
C ASN A 334 -3.58 -26.08 11.23
N TYR A 335 -4.33 -25.70 12.25
CA TYR A 335 -4.05 -24.54 13.09
C TYR A 335 -4.56 -24.76 14.51
N ILE A 336 -3.95 -24.04 15.44
CA ILE A 336 -4.46 -23.88 16.80
C ILE A 336 -5.28 -22.61 16.82
N GLU A 337 -6.57 -22.72 17.16
CA GLU A 337 -7.48 -21.58 17.30
C GLU A 337 -7.73 -21.30 18.77
N LEU A 338 -7.56 -20.03 19.15
CA LEU A 338 -7.89 -19.56 20.48
C LEU A 338 -8.90 -18.40 20.37
N LEU A 339 -9.83 -18.39 21.30
CA LEU A 339 -10.78 -17.28 21.43
C LEU A 339 -10.32 -16.38 22.59
N VAL A 340 -9.97 -15.14 22.29
CA VAL A 340 -9.71 -14.14 23.34
C VAL A 340 -11.01 -13.87 24.09
N PRO A 341 -11.03 -13.96 25.44
CA PRO A 341 -12.26 -13.82 26.22
C PRO A 341 -13.00 -12.51 25.96
N PHE A 342 -14.35 -12.58 25.92
CA PHE A 342 -15.19 -11.42 25.59
C PHE A 342 -15.17 -10.29 26.62
N ASP A 343 -14.84 -10.61 27.87
CA ASP A 343 -14.69 -9.65 28.97
C ASP A 343 -13.34 -8.90 28.97
N TRP A 344 -12.45 -9.25 28.05
CA TRP A 344 -11.16 -8.59 27.96
C TRP A 344 -11.31 -7.21 27.32
N PRO A 345 -10.69 -6.16 27.91
CA PRO A 345 -10.81 -4.79 27.44
C PRO A 345 -10.09 -4.57 26.11
N VAL A 346 -10.38 -3.44 25.48
CA VAL A 346 -9.57 -2.90 24.37
C VAL A 346 -8.12 -2.65 24.83
N GLY A 347 -7.19 -2.71 23.93
CA GLY A 347 -5.79 -2.47 24.22
C GLY A 347 -4.82 -3.27 23.37
N ASN A 348 -3.56 -3.11 23.66
CA ASN A 348 -2.48 -3.89 23.04
C ASN A 348 -2.21 -5.14 23.86
N TYR A 349 -1.97 -6.23 23.15
CA TYR A 349 -1.65 -7.55 23.69
C TYR A 349 -0.42 -8.09 22.98
N VAL A 350 0.34 -8.93 23.67
CA VAL A 350 1.39 -9.75 23.09
C VAL A 350 0.94 -11.20 23.15
N VAL A 351 1.00 -11.86 22.01
CA VAL A 351 0.79 -13.31 21.89
C VAL A 351 2.15 -13.97 21.80
N ARG A 352 2.53 -14.73 22.81
CA ARG A 352 3.77 -15.51 22.86
C ARG A 352 3.46 -16.95 22.50
N VAL A 353 4.29 -17.54 21.65
CA VAL A 353 4.18 -18.93 21.22
C VAL A 353 5.52 -19.59 21.44
N ARG A 354 5.56 -20.64 22.27
CA ARG A 354 6.74 -21.49 22.41
C ARG A 354 6.65 -22.60 21.38
N ALA A 355 7.57 -22.61 20.42
CA ALA A 355 7.52 -23.47 19.25
C ALA A 355 8.89 -24.01 18.86
N ALA A 356 8.87 -25.12 18.12
CA ALA A 356 10.04 -25.75 17.55
C ALA A 356 9.77 -26.22 16.11
N ALA A 357 10.84 -26.32 15.33
CA ALA A 357 10.84 -27.03 14.06
C ALA A 357 11.35 -28.47 14.29
N THR A 358 10.79 -29.44 13.56
CA THR A 358 11.33 -30.80 13.55
C THR A 358 12.70 -30.81 12.86
N ASP A 359 13.57 -31.77 13.19
CA ASP A 359 14.94 -31.81 12.67
C ASP A 359 14.97 -31.95 11.12
N ASP A 360 14.03 -32.70 10.57
CA ASP A 360 13.91 -32.94 9.13
C ASP A 360 13.08 -31.90 8.38
N SER A 361 12.57 -30.85 9.06
CA SER A 361 11.76 -29.84 8.39
C SER A 361 12.59 -28.98 7.43
N PRO A 362 12.15 -28.84 6.16
CA PRO A 362 12.86 -28.00 5.21
C PRO A 362 12.74 -26.51 5.58
N PRO A 363 13.75 -25.67 5.24
CA PRO A 363 13.79 -24.25 5.65
C PRO A 363 12.53 -23.45 5.31
N GLU A 364 11.93 -23.70 4.14
CA GLU A 364 10.72 -23.01 3.68
C GLU A 364 9.47 -23.35 4.50
N ARG A 365 9.49 -24.42 5.28
CA ARG A 365 8.40 -24.87 6.16
C ARG A 365 8.60 -24.46 7.64
N ARG A 366 9.66 -23.72 7.94
CA ARG A 366 9.99 -23.27 9.31
C ARG A 366 9.39 -21.91 9.65
N PHE A 367 8.18 -21.61 9.20
CA PHE A 367 7.52 -20.34 9.48
C PHE A 367 6.12 -20.55 10.06
N ILE A 368 5.80 -19.76 11.09
CA ILE A 368 4.48 -19.72 11.71
C ILE A 368 3.79 -18.43 11.32
N ASP A 369 2.58 -18.55 10.78
CA ASP A 369 1.61 -17.48 10.60
C ASP A 369 0.78 -17.30 11.86
N PHE A 370 0.65 -16.05 12.29
CA PHE A 370 -0.32 -15.58 13.26
C PHE A 370 -1.37 -14.74 12.57
N GLY A 371 -2.62 -14.92 12.94
CA GLY A 371 -3.69 -14.14 12.36
C GLY A 371 -4.99 -14.19 13.15
N ILE A 372 -5.99 -13.51 12.60
CA ILE A 372 -7.37 -13.47 13.11
C ILE A 372 -8.31 -14.07 12.07
N HIS A 373 -9.55 -14.35 12.46
CA HIS A 373 -10.54 -15.01 11.59
C HIS A 373 -10.04 -16.39 11.13
N ALA A 374 -9.86 -17.31 12.05
CA ALA A 374 -9.28 -18.63 11.78
C ALA A 374 -9.87 -19.33 10.53
N ARG A 375 -11.15 -19.10 10.21
CA ARG A 375 -11.80 -19.68 9.03
C ARG A 375 -11.42 -19.01 7.70
N THR A 376 -11.14 -17.69 7.70
CA THR A 376 -10.80 -16.92 6.50
C THR A 376 -9.31 -16.70 6.36
N GLY A 377 -8.54 -16.92 7.45
CA GLY A 377 -7.10 -16.96 7.44
C GLY A 377 -6.40 -15.62 7.21
N LYS A 378 -6.92 -14.49 7.76
CA LYS A 378 -6.24 -13.19 7.66
C LYS A 378 -4.94 -13.20 8.47
N VAL A 379 -3.81 -13.31 7.77
CA VAL A 379 -2.47 -13.28 8.37
C VAL A 379 -2.13 -11.86 8.80
N MET A 380 -1.69 -11.72 10.05
CA MET A 380 -1.26 -10.46 10.65
C MET A 380 0.27 -10.37 10.71
N ALA A 381 0.94 -11.47 11.00
CA ALA A 381 2.40 -11.55 11.08
C ALA A 381 2.88 -12.97 10.84
N THR A 382 4.13 -13.11 10.39
CA THR A 382 4.81 -14.39 10.18
C THR A 382 6.17 -14.35 10.87
N ARG A 383 6.54 -15.45 11.56
CA ARG A 383 7.83 -15.61 12.25
C ARG A 383 8.55 -16.87 11.80
N HIS A 384 9.86 -16.77 11.67
CA HIS A 384 10.73 -17.90 11.38
C HIS A 384 11.07 -18.67 12.64
N ILE A 385 10.96 -20.01 12.60
CA ILE A 385 11.29 -20.91 13.71
C ILE A 385 12.69 -21.45 13.54
N THR A 386 13.57 -21.03 14.45
CA THR A 386 14.95 -21.51 14.57
C THR A 386 15.13 -22.48 15.74
N GLY A 387 14.15 -22.52 16.66
CA GLY A 387 14.12 -23.46 17.78
C GLY A 387 13.98 -24.89 17.31
N THR A 388 14.65 -25.83 18.01
CA THR A 388 14.60 -27.27 17.77
C THR A 388 13.72 -27.93 18.83
N MET A 389 13.33 -29.19 18.63
CA MET A 389 12.56 -29.97 19.61
C MET A 389 13.25 -30.05 20.98
N HIS A 390 14.60 -30.05 21.04
CA HIS A 390 15.38 -30.03 22.29
C HIS A 390 15.48 -28.63 22.91
N ASN A 391 15.41 -27.57 22.11
CA ASN A 391 15.50 -26.19 22.57
C ASN A 391 14.47 -25.32 21.85
N PRO A 392 13.19 -25.41 22.21
CA PRO A 392 12.13 -24.60 21.61
C PRO A 392 12.34 -23.11 21.88
N GLN A 393 11.98 -22.26 20.93
CA GLN A 393 12.03 -20.81 21.07
C GLN A 393 10.67 -20.22 21.40
N VAL A 394 10.68 -19.04 22.03
CA VAL A 394 9.49 -18.19 22.20
C VAL A 394 9.50 -17.12 21.12
N ILE A 395 8.43 -17.06 20.35
CA ILE A 395 8.18 -16.02 19.36
C ILE A 395 7.03 -15.12 19.81
N GLU A 396 7.04 -13.85 19.43
CA GLU A 396 6.04 -12.87 19.84
C GLU A 396 5.31 -12.27 18.63
N PHE A 397 4.00 -12.07 18.83
CA PHE A 397 3.13 -11.41 17.85
C PHE A 397 2.33 -10.30 18.53
N PRO A 398 2.23 -9.11 17.91
CA PRO A 398 1.36 -8.06 18.42
C PRO A 398 -0.11 -8.36 18.07
N LEU A 399 -1.00 -8.08 19.03
CA LEU A 399 -2.44 -8.14 18.83
C LEU A 399 -3.06 -6.87 19.43
N THR A 400 -3.88 -6.16 18.66
CA THR A 400 -4.63 -5.00 19.16
C THR A 400 -6.12 -5.29 19.11
N LEU A 401 -6.79 -5.15 20.23
CA LEU A 401 -8.24 -5.21 20.34
C LEU A 401 -8.81 -3.81 20.41
N THR A 402 -9.73 -3.49 19.49
CA THR A 402 -10.51 -2.24 19.45
C THR A 402 -11.98 -2.58 19.60
N ARG A 403 -12.83 -1.60 19.90
CA ARG A 403 -14.29 -1.81 19.97
C ARG A 403 -14.86 -2.29 18.62
N GLY A 404 -14.34 -1.77 17.52
CA GLY A 404 -14.75 -2.16 16.16
C GLY A 404 -14.40 -3.61 15.80
N ASN A 405 -13.50 -4.28 16.56
CA ASN A 405 -13.10 -5.68 16.32
C ASN A 405 -13.34 -6.59 17.55
N LEU A 406 -14.37 -6.31 18.34
CA LEU A 406 -14.74 -7.14 19.50
C LEU A 406 -15.67 -8.31 19.15
N ASP A 407 -16.07 -8.50 17.91
CA ASP A 407 -16.86 -9.64 17.49
C ASP A 407 -16.10 -10.96 17.61
N ARG A 408 -16.82 -12.08 17.56
CA ARG A 408 -16.24 -13.41 17.72
C ARG A 408 -15.15 -13.71 16.69
N LEU A 409 -15.30 -13.23 15.46
CA LEU A 409 -14.34 -13.54 14.38
C LEU A 409 -13.01 -12.83 14.62
N ASN A 410 -13.05 -11.56 15.02
CA ASN A 410 -11.84 -10.78 15.31
C ASN A 410 -11.14 -11.21 16.61
N ARG A 411 -11.87 -11.86 17.54
CA ARG A 411 -11.32 -12.46 18.75
C ARG A 411 -10.81 -13.88 18.55
N SER A 412 -11.15 -14.53 17.43
CA SER A 412 -10.63 -15.83 17.04
C SER A 412 -9.26 -15.65 16.40
N ILE A 413 -8.20 -15.87 17.19
CA ILE A 413 -6.82 -15.88 16.70
C ILE A 413 -6.43 -17.29 16.28
N PHE A 414 -5.48 -17.39 15.34
CA PHE A 414 -4.93 -18.67 14.91
C PHE A 414 -3.40 -18.63 14.84
N ILE A 415 -2.82 -19.80 15.09
CA ILE A 415 -1.41 -20.13 14.88
C ILE A 415 -1.38 -21.30 13.89
N ARG A 416 -0.68 -21.17 12.76
CA ARG A 416 -0.58 -22.20 11.72
C ARG A 416 0.79 -22.20 11.04
N GLU A 417 1.11 -23.28 10.34
CA GLU A 417 2.24 -23.28 9.40
C GLU A 417 1.97 -22.30 8.25
N LYS A 418 2.96 -21.52 7.86
CA LYS A 418 2.88 -20.58 6.73
C LYS A 418 2.38 -21.28 5.47
N ALA A 419 1.49 -20.63 4.73
CA ALA A 419 0.91 -21.13 3.47
C ALA A 419 0.17 -22.47 3.56
N SER A 420 -0.14 -22.95 4.78
CA SER A 420 -0.88 -24.21 4.93
C SER A 420 -2.35 -24.08 4.51
N TRP A 421 -2.87 -22.86 4.38
CA TRP A 421 -4.30 -22.60 4.30
C TRP A 421 -4.70 -21.39 3.44
N ASP A 422 -3.90 -20.97 2.47
CA ASP A 422 -4.26 -19.82 1.62
C ASP A 422 -5.50 -20.11 0.76
N SER A 423 -5.75 -21.37 0.42
CA SER A 423 -7.05 -21.85 -0.10
C SER A 423 -7.27 -23.33 0.19
N ASN A 424 -8.55 -23.75 0.23
CA ASN A 424 -8.92 -25.15 0.34
C ASN A 424 -8.39 -25.96 -0.85
N GLU A 425 -8.39 -25.40 -2.04
CA GLU A 425 -7.90 -26.02 -3.26
C GLU A 425 -6.40 -26.29 -3.18
N GLU A 426 -5.60 -25.31 -2.76
CA GLU A 426 -4.16 -25.44 -2.60
C GLU A 426 -3.79 -26.44 -1.48
N GLY A 427 -4.47 -26.38 -0.34
CA GLY A 427 -4.30 -27.36 0.72
C GLY A 427 -4.61 -28.79 0.25
N GLY A 428 -5.69 -28.98 -0.51
CA GLY A 428 -6.05 -30.25 -1.14
C GLY A 428 -5.00 -30.75 -2.14
N ARG A 429 -4.45 -29.85 -2.95
CA ARG A 429 -3.36 -30.16 -3.89
C ARG A 429 -2.10 -30.61 -3.14
N LYS A 430 -1.65 -29.85 -2.12
CA LYS A 430 -0.49 -30.20 -1.30
C LYS A 430 -0.65 -31.55 -0.63
N ARG A 431 -1.83 -31.82 -0.04
CA ARG A 431 -2.16 -33.13 0.53
C ARG A 431 -2.10 -34.23 -0.51
N GLY A 432 -2.74 -34.02 -1.68
CA GLY A 432 -2.76 -35.03 -2.77
C GLY A 432 -1.35 -35.38 -3.25
N LEU A 433 -0.46 -34.42 -3.38
CA LEU A 433 0.95 -34.65 -3.72
C LEU A 433 1.69 -35.43 -2.62
N ALA A 434 1.49 -35.06 -1.36
CA ALA A 434 2.11 -35.75 -0.24
C ALA A 434 1.61 -37.19 -0.11
N VAL A 435 0.28 -37.44 -0.25
CA VAL A 435 -0.29 -38.80 -0.27
C VAL A 435 0.26 -39.64 -1.40
N LYS A 436 0.45 -39.06 -2.59
CA LYS A 436 1.10 -39.79 -3.72
C LYS A 436 2.56 -40.15 -3.40
N ARG A 437 3.26 -39.36 -2.63
CA ARG A 437 4.67 -39.56 -2.27
C ARG A 437 4.84 -40.58 -1.13
N ASN A 438 4.06 -40.47 -0.06
CA ASN A 438 4.27 -41.25 1.18
C ASN A 438 3.06 -42.08 1.64
N GLY A 439 1.91 -42.05 0.94
CA GLY A 439 0.70 -42.82 1.25
C GLY A 439 -0.14 -42.26 2.41
N ILE A 440 0.32 -41.22 3.12
CA ILE A 440 -0.31 -40.72 4.36
C ILE A 440 -0.76 -39.26 4.23
N GLY A 441 0.14 -38.36 3.86
CA GLY A 441 -0.13 -36.94 3.80
C GLY A 441 1.12 -36.12 4.07
N PRO A 442 0.98 -34.78 4.22
CA PRO A 442 2.11 -33.89 4.50
C PRO A 442 2.79 -34.26 5.83
N GLU A 443 4.11 -34.30 5.82
CA GLU A 443 4.92 -34.42 7.03
C GLU A 443 4.66 -33.22 7.96
N LEU A 444 4.77 -33.42 9.28
CA LEU A 444 4.60 -32.41 10.29
C LEU A 444 5.96 -31.73 10.54
N ALA A 445 6.01 -30.41 10.34
CA ALA A 445 7.26 -29.63 10.36
C ALA A 445 7.42 -28.75 11.59
N LEU A 446 6.33 -28.38 12.23
CA LEU A 446 6.29 -27.42 13.34
C LEU A 446 5.52 -28.00 14.52
N TRP A 447 6.04 -27.77 15.71
CA TRP A 447 5.48 -28.17 16.98
C TRP A 447 5.31 -26.96 17.89
N VAL A 448 4.23 -26.87 18.64
CA VAL A 448 3.89 -25.80 19.58
C VAL A 448 3.71 -26.43 20.95
N ASP A 449 4.39 -25.88 21.96
CA ASP A 449 4.30 -26.25 23.36
C ASP A 449 3.11 -25.56 24.03
N TRP A 450 3.19 -24.22 24.08
CA TRP A 450 2.16 -23.40 24.68
C TRP A 450 1.98 -22.07 23.92
N ILE A 451 0.82 -21.45 24.16
CA ILE A 451 0.49 -20.12 23.69
C ILE A 451 0.06 -19.26 24.88
N GLU A 452 0.62 -18.08 25.00
CA GLU A 452 0.29 -17.12 26.03
C GLU A 452 -0.21 -15.82 25.41
N ILE A 453 -1.30 -15.27 25.91
CA ILE A 453 -1.82 -13.96 25.52
C ILE A 453 -1.77 -13.08 26.74
N GLU A 454 -1.02 -11.97 26.65
CA GLU A 454 -0.85 -11.05 27.76
C GLU A 454 -1.16 -9.62 27.31
N ARG A 455 -1.96 -8.92 28.10
CA ARG A 455 -2.22 -7.52 27.86
C ARG A 455 -1.00 -6.68 28.24
N VAL A 456 -0.61 -5.76 27.36
CA VAL A 456 0.38 -4.72 27.65
C VAL A 456 -0.39 -3.52 28.26
N PRO A 457 -0.40 -3.35 29.59
CA PRO A 457 -1.19 -2.30 30.20
C PRO A 457 -0.54 -0.94 29.96
N ASP A 458 -1.33 0.06 29.53
CA ASP A 458 -0.90 1.45 29.61
C ASP A 458 -0.82 1.87 31.09
N PRO A 459 0.26 2.56 31.50
CA PRO A 459 0.37 3.09 32.87
C PRO A 459 -0.84 3.98 33.22
N ALA A 460 -1.29 3.88 34.47
CA ALA A 460 -2.43 4.68 34.93
C ALA A 460 -2.18 6.19 34.87
N ASP A 461 -0.91 6.59 35.03
CA ASP A 461 -0.41 7.97 35.01
C ASP A 461 0.04 8.45 33.62
N LYS A 462 -0.13 7.64 32.58
CA LYS A 462 0.18 8.04 31.19
C LYS A 462 -0.58 9.33 30.84
N PRO A 463 0.09 10.37 30.33
CA PRO A 463 -0.58 11.59 29.90
C PRO A 463 -1.76 11.32 28.97
N LEU A 464 -2.81 12.10 29.11
CA LEU A 464 -3.93 12.05 28.17
C LEU A 464 -3.50 12.58 26.80
N PRO A 465 -4.08 12.05 25.71
CA PRO A 465 -3.92 12.65 24.38
C PRO A 465 -4.29 14.14 24.39
N PRO A 466 -3.67 14.96 23.53
CA PRO A 466 -3.79 16.43 23.60
C PRO A 466 -5.23 16.95 23.62
N GLY A 467 -6.12 16.38 22.81
CA GLY A 467 -7.52 16.77 22.77
C GLY A 467 -8.26 16.47 24.06
N LEU A 468 -8.01 15.31 24.67
CA LEU A 468 -8.66 14.90 25.92
C LEU A 468 -8.08 15.67 27.12
N ALA A 469 -6.77 15.97 27.07
CA ALA A 469 -6.15 16.85 28.07
C ALA A 469 -6.73 18.27 28.01
N ALA A 470 -6.94 18.80 26.80
CA ALA A 470 -7.54 20.12 26.59
C ALA A 470 -9.04 20.16 26.97
N LEU A 471 -9.77 19.06 26.76
CA LEU A 471 -11.17 18.94 27.15
C LEU A 471 -11.33 19.08 28.67
N ASP A 472 -10.42 18.50 29.44
CA ASP A 472 -10.43 18.52 30.92
C ASP A 472 -11.81 18.11 31.53
N LEU A 473 -12.47 17.16 30.86
CA LEU A 473 -13.68 16.48 31.30
C LEU A 473 -13.54 14.97 31.07
N PRO A 474 -14.00 14.13 32.02
CA PRO A 474 -13.90 12.69 31.85
C PRO A 474 -14.94 12.19 30.82
N LEU A 475 -14.49 11.32 29.91
CA LEU A 475 -15.39 10.54 29.04
C LEU A 475 -15.94 9.33 29.82
N SER A 476 -16.85 9.59 30.74
CA SER A 476 -17.40 8.59 31.66
C SER A 476 -18.82 8.94 32.09
N ASP A 477 -19.64 7.91 32.32
CA ASP A 477 -20.98 8.03 32.86
C ASP A 477 -21.00 8.03 34.40
N ASN A 478 -19.82 7.86 35.04
CA ASN A 478 -19.68 7.81 36.49
C ASN A 478 -19.52 9.19 37.14
N THR A 479 -19.62 10.25 36.35
CA THR A 479 -19.46 11.63 36.81
C THR A 479 -20.74 12.41 36.54
N PRO A 480 -21.08 13.44 37.38
CA PRO A 480 -22.22 14.30 37.08
C PRO A 480 -21.99 15.14 35.82
N HIS A 481 -23.06 15.66 35.25
CA HIS A 481 -22.98 16.65 34.18
C HIS A 481 -22.20 17.89 34.62
N PRO A 482 -21.28 18.43 33.79
CA PRO A 482 -20.47 19.59 34.13
C PRO A 482 -21.32 20.88 34.24
N SER A 483 -20.86 21.85 35.05
CA SER A 483 -21.46 23.18 35.06
C SER A 483 -21.37 23.86 33.68
N PRO A 484 -22.29 24.80 33.35
CA PRO A 484 -22.25 25.48 32.06
C PRO A 484 -20.93 26.21 31.79
N GLU A 485 -20.31 26.83 32.82
CA GLU A 485 -19.03 27.54 32.70
C GLU A 485 -17.88 26.56 32.41
N LYS A 486 -17.84 25.46 33.17
CA LYS A 486 -16.81 24.39 32.93
C LYS A 486 -16.98 23.78 31.55
N LEU A 487 -18.18 23.44 31.16
CA LEU A 487 -18.50 22.89 29.83
C LEU A 487 -18.05 23.84 28.71
N ARG A 488 -18.43 25.15 28.84
CA ARG A 488 -18.01 26.13 27.83
C ARG A 488 -16.51 26.25 27.67
N GLY A 489 -15.79 26.34 28.78
CA GLY A 489 -14.31 26.40 28.75
C GLY A 489 -13.67 25.14 28.15
N SER A 490 -14.17 23.98 28.54
CA SER A 490 -13.70 22.69 28.04
C SER A 490 -13.93 22.52 26.54
N LEU A 491 -15.13 22.85 26.04
CA LEU A 491 -15.45 22.80 24.60
C LEU A 491 -14.60 23.78 23.79
N ALA A 492 -14.34 25.00 24.30
CA ALA A 492 -13.48 25.97 23.62
C ALA A 492 -12.02 25.49 23.53
N ASN A 493 -11.49 24.91 24.61
CA ASN A 493 -10.14 24.37 24.63
C ASN A 493 -10.01 23.15 23.70
N PHE A 494 -10.96 22.23 23.72
CA PHE A 494 -10.99 21.08 22.82
C PHE A 494 -11.07 21.52 21.35
N ALA A 495 -11.97 22.45 21.03
CA ALA A 495 -12.13 22.99 19.68
C ALA A 495 -10.82 23.63 19.18
N ARG A 496 -10.14 24.44 20.03
CA ARG A 496 -8.84 25.02 19.68
C ARG A 496 -7.79 23.96 19.36
N GLU A 497 -7.75 22.89 20.13
CA GLU A 497 -6.83 21.79 19.89
C GLU A 497 -7.18 21.06 18.57
N ALA A 498 -8.47 20.74 18.37
CA ALA A 498 -8.99 20.10 17.17
C ALA A 498 -8.76 20.95 15.90
N PHE A 499 -8.86 22.28 16.02
CA PHE A 499 -8.65 23.26 14.93
C PHE A 499 -7.19 23.72 14.79
N ARG A 500 -6.25 22.93 15.31
CA ARG A 500 -4.79 23.16 15.15
C ARG A 500 -4.32 24.51 15.68
N GLY A 501 -4.93 24.97 16.79
CA GLY A 501 -4.65 26.24 17.44
C GLY A 501 -5.56 27.39 17.04
N ALA A 502 -6.42 27.24 16.04
CA ALA A 502 -7.41 28.24 15.67
C ALA A 502 -8.57 28.30 16.70
N ASN A 503 -8.99 29.50 17.08
CA ASN A 503 -10.10 29.66 17.99
C ASN A 503 -11.44 29.56 17.25
N ALA A 504 -12.37 28.81 17.86
CA ALA A 504 -13.77 28.85 17.46
C ALA A 504 -14.44 30.18 17.87
N THR A 505 -15.47 30.59 17.14
CA THR A 505 -16.24 31.79 17.51
C THR A 505 -17.03 31.55 18.80
N PRO A 506 -17.26 32.62 19.64
CA PRO A 506 -18.06 32.48 20.83
C PRO A 506 -19.45 31.87 20.55
N ASP A 507 -20.13 32.33 19.47
CA ASP A 507 -21.44 31.83 19.06
C ASP A 507 -21.44 30.34 18.74
N TYR A 508 -20.40 29.82 18.09
CA TYR A 508 -20.24 28.40 17.82
C TYR A 508 -20.13 27.58 19.11
N ILE A 509 -19.35 28.08 20.09
CA ILE A 509 -19.24 27.41 21.40
C ILE A 509 -20.58 27.45 22.15
N ASP A 510 -21.35 28.56 22.08
CA ASP A 510 -22.67 28.66 22.70
C ASP A 510 -23.68 27.70 22.09
N GLN A 511 -23.62 27.47 20.76
CA GLN A 511 -24.45 26.46 20.11
C GLN A 511 -24.08 25.03 20.59
N LEU A 512 -22.77 24.72 20.77
CA LEU A 512 -22.35 23.44 21.32
C LEU A 512 -22.78 23.22 22.76
N VAL A 513 -22.72 24.25 23.62
CA VAL A 513 -23.27 24.20 24.99
C VAL A 513 -24.76 23.94 24.96
N SER A 514 -25.50 24.63 24.05
CA SER A 514 -26.94 24.45 23.87
C SER A 514 -27.32 23.03 23.45
N LEU A 515 -26.52 22.45 22.50
CA LEU A 515 -26.69 21.06 22.08
C LEU A 515 -26.49 20.10 23.26
N TYR A 516 -25.39 20.24 24.01
CA TYR A 516 -25.13 19.40 25.18
C TYR A 516 -26.31 19.45 26.18
N LYS A 517 -26.78 20.66 26.50
CA LYS A 517 -27.93 20.86 27.41
C LYS A 517 -29.26 20.29 26.87
N ALA A 518 -29.40 20.26 25.54
CA ALA A 518 -30.57 19.61 24.93
C ALA A 518 -30.47 18.08 25.10
N ARG A 519 -29.29 17.48 24.96
CA ARG A 519 -29.07 16.05 25.19
C ARG A 519 -29.22 15.66 26.66
N GLU A 520 -28.72 16.47 27.59
CA GLU A 520 -28.93 16.30 29.03
C GLU A 520 -30.42 16.29 29.38
N ARG A 521 -31.21 17.28 28.85
CA ARG A 521 -32.64 17.34 29.05
C ARG A 521 -33.43 16.16 28.43
N ALA A 522 -32.89 15.57 27.37
CA ALA A 522 -33.43 14.35 26.77
C ALA A 522 -33.11 13.07 27.57
N GLY A 523 -32.32 13.19 28.64
CA GLY A 523 -31.98 12.09 29.56
C GLY A 523 -30.67 11.35 29.20
N ASP A 524 -29.88 11.90 28.32
CA ASP A 524 -28.58 11.31 27.99
C ASP A 524 -27.63 11.40 29.19
N LYS A 525 -26.85 10.35 29.37
CA LYS A 525 -25.75 10.34 30.34
C LYS A 525 -24.61 11.26 29.89
N PRO A 526 -23.74 11.71 30.80
CA PRO A 526 -22.69 12.68 30.50
C PRO A 526 -21.79 12.30 29.33
N MET A 527 -21.36 11.04 29.23
CA MET A 527 -20.53 10.57 28.14
C MET A 527 -21.24 10.62 26.78
N ALA A 528 -22.50 10.20 26.72
CA ALA A 528 -23.30 10.23 25.49
C ALA A 528 -23.51 11.66 25.00
N ALA A 529 -23.88 12.59 25.91
CA ALA A 529 -24.04 14.01 25.60
C ALA A 529 -22.70 14.67 25.12
N LEU A 530 -21.59 14.32 25.74
CA LEU A 530 -20.25 14.77 25.29
C LEU A 530 -19.91 14.22 23.91
N CYS A 531 -20.07 12.92 23.66
CA CYS A 531 -19.77 12.32 22.36
C CYS A 531 -20.57 12.95 21.22
N GLU A 532 -21.89 13.22 21.46
CA GLU A 532 -22.72 13.96 20.49
C GLU A 532 -22.15 15.35 20.21
N THR A 533 -21.82 16.11 21.26
CA THR A 533 -21.35 17.49 21.13
C THR A 533 -19.96 17.57 20.49
N LEU A 534 -19.03 16.73 20.90
CA LEU A 534 -17.67 16.71 20.37
C LEU A 534 -17.63 16.19 18.92
N SER A 535 -18.55 15.28 18.55
CA SER A 535 -18.63 14.78 17.16
C SER A 535 -18.95 15.90 16.17
N VAL A 536 -19.69 16.93 16.57
CA VAL A 536 -19.97 18.12 15.75
C VAL A 536 -18.67 18.90 15.49
N ILE A 537 -17.80 19.06 16.49
CA ILE A 537 -16.48 19.69 16.29
C ILE A 537 -15.66 18.88 15.30
N LEU A 538 -15.59 17.56 15.47
CA LEU A 538 -14.75 16.64 14.67
C LEU A 538 -15.30 16.34 13.26
N SER A 539 -16.51 16.77 12.94
CA SER A 539 -17.10 16.73 11.60
C SER A 539 -17.29 18.11 10.97
N SER A 540 -16.87 19.18 11.68
CA SER A 540 -17.00 20.55 11.20
C SER A 540 -16.01 20.88 10.06
N PRO A 541 -16.34 21.85 9.19
CA PRO A 541 -15.39 22.32 8.17
C PRO A 541 -14.05 22.76 8.74
N MET A 542 -14.01 23.43 9.90
CA MET A 542 -12.76 23.87 10.54
C MET A 542 -11.85 22.71 10.95
N PHE A 543 -12.43 21.54 11.27
CA PHE A 543 -11.67 20.33 11.53
C PHE A 543 -11.28 19.61 10.25
N LEU A 544 -12.24 19.43 9.33
CA LEU A 544 -12.06 18.61 8.13
C LEU A 544 -11.14 19.25 7.09
N TYR A 545 -11.15 20.59 6.95
CA TYR A 545 -10.34 21.25 5.93
C TYR A 545 -9.02 21.75 6.51
N LEU A 546 -7.96 21.55 5.73
CA LEU A 546 -6.69 22.25 5.92
C LEU A 546 -6.87 23.67 5.38
N ALA A 547 -7.49 24.50 6.18
CA ALA A 547 -7.84 25.85 5.80
C ALA A 547 -6.59 26.74 5.88
N GLU A 548 -6.24 27.28 4.74
CA GLU A 548 -5.37 28.42 4.62
C GLU A 548 -6.24 29.53 4.03
N PRO A 549 -7.12 30.18 4.81
CA PRO A 549 -8.06 31.13 4.28
C PRO A 549 -7.33 32.33 3.69
N SER A 550 -7.53 32.59 2.42
CA SER A 550 -7.17 33.81 1.76
C SER A 550 -8.39 34.34 1.01
N LEU A 551 -8.77 35.55 1.31
CA LEU A 551 -9.76 36.31 0.58
C LEU A 551 -9.11 37.05 -0.62
N GLU A 552 -7.78 37.00 -0.74
CA GLU A 552 -7.02 37.70 -1.77
C GLU A 552 -6.73 36.76 -2.96
N GLU A 553 -6.91 37.25 -4.16
CA GLU A 553 -6.55 36.56 -5.39
C GLU A 553 -5.03 36.55 -5.68
N THR A 554 -4.25 37.23 -4.82
CA THR A 554 -2.80 37.34 -4.94
C THR A 554 -2.07 36.36 -4.06
N ARG A 555 -0.97 35.83 -4.58
CA ARG A 555 -0.08 34.93 -3.85
C ARG A 555 0.49 35.62 -2.59
N ARG A 556 0.38 34.97 -1.44
CA ARG A 556 0.92 35.44 -0.17
C ARG A 556 1.80 34.41 0.52
N ASP A 557 2.69 34.89 1.40
CA ASP A 557 3.44 34.01 2.28
C ASP A 557 2.52 33.37 3.34
N LEU A 558 2.83 32.14 3.72
CA LEU A 558 2.20 31.46 4.83
C LEU A 558 2.63 32.09 6.16
N SER A 559 1.72 32.17 7.10
CA SER A 559 2.07 32.39 8.49
C SER A 559 2.85 31.20 9.06
N GLY A 560 3.57 31.39 10.16
CA GLY A 560 4.30 30.31 10.79
C GLY A 560 3.38 29.14 11.22
N ALA A 561 2.15 29.41 11.66
CA ALA A 561 1.17 28.38 12.04
C ALA A 561 0.65 27.60 10.82
N GLU A 562 0.40 28.27 9.69
CA GLU A 562 0.02 27.62 8.43
C GLU A 562 1.17 26.75 7.91
N LEU A 563 2.41 27.23 7.97
CA LEU A 563 3.60 26.47 7.58
C LEU A 563 3.81 25.25 8.48
N ALA A 564 3.60 25.38 9.80
CA ALA A 564 3.66 24.25 10.73
C ALA A 564 2.64 23.15 10.36
N THR A 565 1.43 23.56 10.04
CA THR A 565 0.37 22.63 9.61
C THR A 565 0.73 21.96 8.28
N ARG A 566 1.15 22.73 7.28
CA ARG A 566 1.55 22.18 5.97
C ARG A 566 2.70 21.19 6.10
N LEU A 567 3.73 21.52 6.87
CA LEU A 567 4.90 20.68 7.08
C LEU A 567 4.54 19.37 7.79
N SER A 568 3.71 19.43 8.85
CA SER A 568 3.33 18.25 9.62
C SER A 568 2.42 17.29 8.80
N TYR A 569 1.44 17.83 8.08
CA TYR A 569 0.60 16.97 7.22
C TYR A 569 1.36 16.40 6.02
N PHE A 570 2.35 17.13 5.50
CA PHE A 570 3.23 16.59 4.47
C PHE A 570 4.05 15.40 4.97
N LEU A 571 4.72 15.51 6.14
CA LEU A 571 5.69 14.54 6.61
C LEU A 571 5.14 13.49 7.60
N TRP A 572 4.00 13.76 8.25
CA TRP A 572 3.36 12.84 9.20
C TRP A 572 1.93 12.45 8.82
N GLY A 573 1.30 13.21 7.90
CA GLY A 573 -0.13 13.08 7.64
C GLY A 573 -0.98 13.33 8.89
N ALA A 574 -0.50 14.16 9.81
CA ALA A 574 -1.06 14.39 11.14
C ALA A 574 -0.84 15.85 11.58
N PRO A 575 -1.58 16.35 12.60
CA PRO A 575 -1.42 17.73 13.08
C PRO A 575 -0.04 17.98 13.68
N PRO A 576 0.41 19.27 13.71
CA PRO A 576 1.69 19.63 14.30
C PRO A 576 1.70 19.36 15.81
N ASP A 577 2.84 18.88 16.32
CA ASP A 577 3.06 18.73 17.76
C ASP A 577 3.25 20.05 18.49
N GLY A 578 3.35 20.02 19.82
CA GLY A 578 3.47 21.20 20.66
C GLY A 578 4.67 22.09 20.30
N LEU A 579 5.83 21.49 19.98
CA LEU A 579 7.02 22.22 19.59
C LEU A 579 6.84 22.94 18.24
N LEU A 580 6.33 22.22 17.25
CA LEU A 580 6.12 22.79 15.91
C LEU A 580 5.07 23.91 15.93
N ARG A 581 4.03 23.76 16.77
CA ARG A 581 3.04 24.84 16.99
C ARG A 581 3.64 26.05 17.67
N ALA A 582 4.50 25.88 18.67
CA ALA A 582 5.17 26.98 19.36
C ALA A 582 6.06 27.77 18.40
N LEU A 583 6.89 27.08 17.60
CA LEU A 583 7.75 27.70 16.59
C LEU A 583 6.94 28.39 15.47
N GLY A 584 5.79 27.80 15.11
CA GLY A 584 4.87 28.43 14.18
C GLY A 584 4.23 29.71 14.74
N SER A 585 3.81 29.69 15.98
CA SER A 585 3.16 30.84 16.64
C SER A 585 4.15 31.99 16.92
N SER A 586 5.42 31.70 17.24
CA SER A 586 6.46 32.71 17.42
C SER A 586 6.98 33.30 16.09
N GLY A 587 6.71 32.64 14.97
CA GLY A 587 7.26 32.98 13.66
C GLY A 587 8.68 32.46 13.42
N GLU A 588 9.32 31.83 14.40
CA GLU A 588 10.67 31.28 14.25
C GLU A 588 10.76 30.22 13.15
N LEU A 589 9.65 29.43 12.93
CA LEU A 589 9.58 28.43 11.87
C LEU A 589 9.78 29.01 10.46
N LEU A 590 9.54 30.32 10.26
CA LEU A 590 9.76 31.00 8.97
C LEU A 590 11.25 31.19 8.64
N GLN A 591 12.14 31.03 9.62
CA GLN A 591 13.58 31.09 9.40
C GLN A 591 14.06 29.82 8.69
N PRO A 592 14.84 29.94 7.58
CA PRO A 592 15.26 28.76 6.78
C PRO A 592 15.99 27.71 7.62
N THR A 593 16.87 28.09 8.53
CA THR A 593 17.62 27.16 9.38
C THR A 593 16.74 26.41 10.37
N VAL A 594 15.74 27.08 10.97
CA VAL A 594 14.77 26.45 11.88
C VAL A 594 13.87 25.49 11.10
N LEU A 595 13.41 25.90 9.92
CA LEU A 595 12.58 25.08 9.03
C LEU A 595 13.31 23.78 8.63
N GLU A 596 14.60 23.88 8.26
CA GLU A 596 15.44 22.72 7.94
C GLU A 596 15.60 21.78 9.15
N GLN A 597 15.89 22.32 10.33
CA GLN A 597 16.02 21.55 11.57
C GLN A 597 14.71 20.80 11.89
N GLN A 598 13.57 21.47 11.75
CA GLN A 598 12.28 20.84 11.99
C GLN A 598 11.96 19.79 10.92
N THR A 599 12.25 20.04 9.64
CA THR A 599 12.12 19.05 8.58
C THR A 599 12.90 17.79 8.90
N LYS A 600 14.17 17.94 9.30
CA LYS A 600 14.98 16.79 9.74
C LYS A 600 14.36 16.07 10.93
N ARG A 601 13.93 16.79 11.97
CA ARG A 601 13.28 16.20 13.15
C ARG A 601 12.04 15.40 12.78
N LEU A 602 11.19 15.94 11.92
CA LEU A 602 9.97 15.27 11.49
C LEU A 602 10.26 14.00 10.68
N LEU A 603 11.31 14.00 9.87
CA LEU A 603 11.74 12.82 9.11
C LEU A 603 12.36 11.73 10.00
N ASP A 604 13.02 12.14 11.09
CA ASP A 604 13.61 11.20 12.05
C ASP A 604 12.57 10.63 13.06
N ASP A 605 11.38 11.21 13.12
CA ASP A 605 10.27 10.74 13.98
C ASP A 605 9.58 9.52 13.37
N PRO A 606 9.19 8.50 14.17
CA PRO A 606 8.50 7.31 13.68
C PRO A 606 7.23 7.58 12.86
N ARG A 607 6.53 8.70 13.10
CA ARG A 607 5.36 9.15 12.34
C ARG A 607 5.65 9.39 10.86
N SER A 608 6.91 9.65 10.48
CA SER A 608 7.34 9.78 9.08
C SER A 608 7.07 8.51 8.25
N SER A 609 6.86 7.37 8.90
CA SER A 609 6.43 6.14 8.22
C SER A 609 5.08 6.29 7.50
N ASP A 610 4.22 7.19 7.95
CA ASP A 610 2.96 7.52 7.27
C ASP A 610 3.20 8.27 5.95
N PHE A 611 4.21 9.18 5.91
CA PHE A 611 4.68 9.78 4.66
C PHE A 611 5.23 8.73 3.70
N VAL A 612 6.13 7.86 4.18
CA VAL A 612 6.73 6.82 3.34
C VAL A 612 5.64 5.95 2.72
N ARG A 613 4.72 5.43 3.52
CA ARG A 613 3.63 4.57 3.01
C ARG A 613 2.69 5.34 2.09
N GLY A 614 2.24 6.53 2.48
CA GLY A 614 1.31 7.34 1.70
C GLY A 614 1.89 7.79 0.36
N PHE A 615 3.12 8.30 0.36
CA PHE A 615 3.79 8.79 -0.84
C PHE A 615 4.24 7.65 -1.77
N VAL A 616 5.04 6.71 -1.25
CA VAL A 616 5.68 5.66 -2.07
C VAL A 616 4.63 4.71 -2.66
N HIS A 617 3.59 4.38 -1.90
CA HIS A 617 2.50 3.54 -2.38
C HIS A 617 1.85 4.09 -3.65
N GLN A 618 1.50 5.36 -3.63
CA GLN A 618 0.83 6.02 -4.74
C GLN A 618 1.79 6.40 -5.87
N TRP A 619 2.98 6.89 -5.52
CA TRP A 619 4.01 7.22 -6.51
C TRP A 619 4.33 6.03 -7.41
N LEU A 620 4.55 4.85 -6.84
CA LEU A 620 4.90 3.64 -7.59
C LEU A 620 3.67 2.86 -8.12
N GLY A 621 2.44 3.25 -7.73
CA GLY A 621 1.20 2.58 -8.15
C GLY A 621 1.00 1.22 -7.50
N MET A 622 1.35 1.10 -6.21
CA MET A 622 1.32 -0.15 -5.45
C MET A 622 -0.09 -0.73 -5.25
N ASP A 623 -1.15 0.07 -5.46
CA ASP A 623 -2.54 -0.40 -5.45
C ASP A 623 -2.76 -1.57 -6.41
N ARG A 624 -2.00 -1.61 -7.52
CA ARG A 624 -2.09 -2.68 -8.50
C ARG A 624 -1.75 -4.06 -7.90
N ALA A 625 -0.91 -4.11 -6.88
CA ALA A 625 -0.59 -5.36 -6.17
C ALA A 625 -1.79 -5.95 -5.40
N ASP A 626 -2.82 -5.15 -5.11
CA ASP A 626 -4.04 -5.59 -4.41
C ASP A 626 -5.19 -5.92 -5.38
N PHE A 627 -5.00 -5.67 -6.68
CA PHE A 627 -6.08 -5.75 -7.68
C PHE A 627 -6.40 -7.18 -8.12
N PHE A 628 -5.46 -8.11 -8.00
CA PHE A 628 -5.66 -9.50 -8.40
C PHE A 628 -4.92 -10.45 -7.48
N GLU A 629 -5.38 -11.70 -7.47
CA GLU A 629 -4.75 -12.79 -6.74
C GLU A 629 -3.72 -13.51 -7.62
N ILE A 630 -2.68 -14.01 -6.99
CA ILE A 630 -1.71 -14.90 -7.63
C ILE A 630 -2.30 -16.32 -7.76
N ASN A 631 -2.03 -16.98 -8.85
CA ASN A 631 -2.37 -18.39 -8.99
C ASN A 631 -1.37 -19.25 -8.19
N LEU A 632 -1.76 -19.65 -6.97
CA LEU A 632 -0.92 -20.44 -6.07
C LEU A 632 -0.59 -21.84 -6.60
N ALA A 633 -1.34 -22.36 -7.57
CA ALA A 633 -1.00 -23.61 -8.22
C ALA A 633 0.24 -23.48 -9.12
N LEU A 634 0.46 -22.29 -9.69
CA LEU A 634 1.64 -21.95 -10.50
C LEU A 634 2.79 -21.40 -9.64
N TYR A 635 2.46 -20.60 -8.62
CA TYR A 635 3.44 -19.86 -7.79
C TYR A 635 3.23 -20.12 -6.30
N PRO A 636 3.36 -21.36 -5.82
CA PRO A 636 3.00 -21.75 -4.45
C PRO A 636 3.84 -21.07 -3.35
N ALA A 637 5.01 -20.55 -3.69
CA ALA A 637 5.88 -19.84 -2.76
C ALA A 637 5.52 -18.35 -2.57
N PHE A 638 4.69 -17.78 -3.48
CA PHE A 638 4.23 -16.39 -3.38
C PHE A 638 2.87 -16.30 -2.67
N ASP A 639 2.81 -16.86 -1.47
CA ASP A 639 1.62 -16.85 -0.62
C ASP A 639 1.34 -15.46 0.00
N THR A 640 0.27 -15.37 0.78
CA THR A 640 -0.17 -14.12 1.43
C THR A 640 0.95 -13.48 2.26
N ALA A 641 1.70 -14.26 3.05
CA ALA A 641 2.79 -13.73 3.87
C ALA A 641 3.94 -13.17 3.01
N THR A 642 4.28 -13.86 1.94
CA THR A 642 5.31 -13.42 0.98
C THR A 642 4.87 -12.15 0.24
N LYS A 643 3.61 -12.07 -0.22
CA LYS A 643 3.04 -10.85 -0.85
C LYS A 643 3.10 -9.64 0.09
N VAL A 644 2.72 -9.83 1.36
CA VAL A 644 2.80 -8.77 2.38
C VAL A 644 4.25 -8.33 2.61
N ALA A 645 5.19 -9.27 2.71
CA ALA A 645 6.60 -8.96 2.88
C ALA A 645 7.19 -8.25 1.65
N ALA A 646 6.84 -8.69 0.43
CA ALA A 646 7.29 -8.04 -0.81
C ALA A 646 6.77 -6.60 -0.98
N LYS A 647 5.54 -6.32 -0.53
CA LYS A 647 5.02 -4.93 -0.47
C LYS A 647 5.80 -4.10 0.56
N ALA A 648 6.08 -4.68 1.72
CA ALA A 648 6.80 -3.98 2.79
C ALA A 648 8.26 -3.69 2.40
N GLU A 649 8.92 -4.53 1.60
CA GLU A 649 10.28 -4.31 1.09
C GLU A 649 10.45 -2.92 0.47
N VAL A 650 9.47 -2.50 -0.34
CA VAL A 650 9.51 -1.20 -1.02
C VAL A 650 9.51 -0.06 -0.01
N TYR A 651 8.64 -0.13 0.99
CA TYR A 651 8.52 0.93 2.01
C TYR A 651 9.73 0.95 2.95
N GLU A 652 10.18 -0.22 3.39
CA GLU A 652 11.31 -0.32 4.31
C GLU A 652 12.65 0.03 3.61
N THR A 653 12.78 -0.24 2.30
CA THR A 653 13.92 0.23 1.51
C THR A 653 13.94 1.77 1.44
N PHE A 654 12.80 2.40 1.12
CA PHE A 654 12.71 3.85 1.08
C PHE A 654 12.94 4.49 2.45
N LYS A 655 12.41 3.89 3.50
CA LYS A 655 12.65 4.32 4.89
C LYS A 655 14.12 4.24 5.29
N ALA A 656 14.82 3.17 4.90
CA ALA A 656 16.26 3.02 5.13
C ALA A 656 17.05 4.12 4.40
N LEU A 657 16.71 4.42 3.14
CA LEU A 657 17.32 5.53 2.40
C LEU A 657 17.09 6.89 3.08
N LEU A 658 15.88 7.14 3.56
CA LEU A 658 15.58 8.37 4.33
C LEU A 658 16.40 8.44 5.62
N ALA A 659 16.44 7.37 6.40
CA ALA A 659 17.15 7.34 7.68
C ALA A 659 18.65 7.65 7.51
N GLU A 660 19.27 7.11 6.49
CA GLU A 660 20.69 7.24 6.19
C GLU A 660 21.02 8.49 5.33
N ASN A 661 20.01 9.20 4.86
CA ASN A 661 20.16 10.24 3.82
C ASN A 661 20.93 9.72 2.60
N ALA A 662 20.62 8.49 2.18
CA ALA A 662 21.32 7.83 1.08
C ALA A 662 20.85 8.36 -0.29
N SER A 663 21.59 7.98 -1.33
CA SER A 663 21.28 8.38 -2.71
C SER A 663 19.97 7.76 -3.19
N LEU A 664 19.07 8.57 -3.76
CA LEU A 664 17.86 8.13 -4.45
C LEU A 664 18.17 7.12 -5.58
N ALA A 665 19.35 7.24 -6.22
CA ALA A 665 19.78 6.33 -7.30
C ALA A 665 19.95 4.88 -6.82
N GLN A 666 20.04 4.63 -5.50
CA GLN A 666 20.06 3.26 -4.96
C GLN A 666 18.71 2.53 -5.16
N LEU A 667 17.61 3.26 -5.41
CA LEU A 667 16.36 2.65 -5.86
C LEU A 667 16.45 2.09 -7.30
N LEU A 668 17.38 2.57 -8.12
CA LEU A 668 17.61 2.01 -9.46
C LEU A 668 18.54 0.79 -9.40
N LYS A 669 19.57 0.88 -8.56
CA LYS A 669 20.57 -0.18 -8.38
C LYS A 669 21.22 -0.07 -7.01
N SER A 670 21.25 -1.17 -6.26
CA SER A 670 22.00 -1.31 -5.00
C SER A 670 22.68 -2.67 -4.90
N ASP A 671 23.71 -2.76 -4.06
CA ASP A 671 24.40 -4.01 -3.70
C ASP A 671 23.82 -4.69 -2.46
N TYR A 672 22.60 -4.30 -2.07
CA TYR A 672 21.86 -4.85 -0.95
C TYR A 672 20.37 -4.93 -1.26
N ALA A 673 19.66 -5.76 -0.50
CA ALA A 673 18.19 -5.77 -0.39
C ALA A 673 17.77 -5.53 1.07
N VAL A 674 16.64 -4.87 1.27
CA VAL A 674 16.05 -4.66 2.61
C VAL A 674 14.92 -5.65 2.78
N VAL A 675 15.19 -6.75 3.48
CA VAL A 675 14.28 -7.91 3.55
C VAL A 675 14.09 -8.39 4.98
N ASN A 676 12.95 -9.01 5.25
CA ASN A 676 12.74 -9.85 6.42
C ASN A 676 13.04 -11.33 6.09
N ARG A 677 12.97 -12.22 7.07
CA ARG A 677 13.28 -13.65 6.89
C ARG A 677 12.36 -14.34 5.88
N VAL A 678 11.09 -13.95 5.79
CA VAL A 678 10.12 -14.50 4.81
C VAL A 678 10.59 -14.20 3.39
N LEU A 679 10.96 -12.95 3.13
CA LEU A 679 11.37 -12.52 1.80
C LEU A 679 12.79 -12.98 1.46
N ALA A 680 13.69 -13.04 2.45
CA ALA A 680 15.03 -13.61 2.29
C ALA A 680 14.95 -15.09 1.85
N GLN A 681 14.08 -15.89 2.47
CA GLN A 681 13.80 -17.27 2.05
C GLN A 681 13.24 -17.31 0.63
N TYR A 682 12.29 -16.43 0.31
CA TYR A 682 11.69 -16.37 -1.02
C TYR A 682 12.71 -16.01 -2.12
N TYR A 683 13.66 -15.13 -1.82
CA TYR A 683 14.73 -14.73 -2.75
C TYR A 683 15.92 -15.70 -2.80
N GLY A 684 16.02 -16.60 -1.85
CA GLY A 684 17.18 -17.50 -1.72
C GLY A 684 18.46 -16.75 -1.33
N ILE A 685 18.35 -15.70 -0.52
CA ILE A 685 19.48 -14.88 -0.04
C ILE A 685 19.72 -15.06 1.46
N GLY A 686 20.78 -14.47 2.01
CA GLY A 686 21.09 -14.53 3.43
C GLY A 686 19.96 -13.98 4.31
N PHE A 687 19.76 -14.60 5.51
CA PHE A 687 18.75 -14.17 6.45
C PHE A 687 19.20 -12.94 7.26
N PRO A 688 18.28 -12.02 7.58
CA PRO A 688 18.49 -11.02 8.61
C PRO A 688 18.66 -11.67 9.99
N VAL A 689 19.32 -10.96 10.91
CA VAL A 689 19.53 -11.45 12.29
C VAL A 689 18.21 -11.46 13.05
N GLY A 690 17.44 -10.36 12.95
CA GLY A 690 16.13 -10.23 13.58
C GLY A 690 14.97 -10.71 12.70
N ASP A 691 13.75 -10.48 13.20
CA ASP A 691 12.51 -10.78 12.49
C ASP A 691 12.04 -9.60 11.62
N GLY A 692 12.65 -8.41 11.79
CA GLY A 692 12.35 -7.21 11.05
C GLY A 692 13.00 -7.17 9.66
N PHE A 693 12.84 -6.04 8.98
CA PHE A 693 13.52 -5.76 7.72
C PHE A 693 14.92 -5.20 7.99
N GLU A 694 15.92 -5.83 7.40
CA GLU A 694 17.33 -5.45 7.52
C GLU A 694 18.01 -5.42 6.14
N LYS A 695 19.07 -4.64 6.03
CA LYS A 695 19.92 -4.64 4.83
C LYS A 695 20.75 -5.91 4.76
N ILE A 696 20.55 -6.69 3.70
CA ILE A 696 21.34 -7.89 3.39
C ILE A 696 22.18 -7.61 2.16
N LYS A 697 23.50 -7.73 2.30
CA LYS A 697 24.43 -7.57 1.19
C LYS A 697 24.20 -8.67 0.14
N LEU A 698 24.17 -8.27 -1.12
CA LEU A 698 23.93 -9.16 -2.26
C LEU A 698 25.22 -9.57 -2.94
N PRO A 699 25.28 -10.78 -3.53
CA PRO A 699 26.31 -11.14 -4.48
C PRO A 699 26.36 -10.20 -5.70
N ALA A 700 27.51 -10.06 -6.34
CA ALA A 700 27.67 -9.13 -7.48
C ALA A 700 26.81 -9.50 -8.69
N ASP A 701 26.50 -10.77 -8.86
CA ASP A 701 25.65 -11.35 -9.91
C ASP A 701 24.16 -11.47 -9.50
N SER A 702 23.78 -10.91 -8.36
CA SER A 702 22.40 -10.96 -7.90
C SER A 702 21.47 -10.14 -8.81
N PRO A 703 20.34 -10.69 -9.25
CA PRO A 703 19.32 -9.93 -9.95
C PRO A 703 18.53 -9.01 -9.01
N ARG A 704 18.75 -9.14 -7.69
CA ARG A 704 18.11 -8.29 -6.66
C ARG A 704 18.87 -6.97 -6.52
N GLY A 705 18.32 -6.07 -5.72
CA GLY A 705 18.88 -4.74 -5.49
C GLY A 705 18.27 -3.66 -6.39
N GLY A 706 17.65 -2.64 -5.74
CA GLY A 706 16.82 -1.62 -6.39
C GLY A 706 15.43 -2.12 -6.79
N LEU A 707 14.58 -1.20 -7.25
CA LEU A 707 13.15 -1.47 -7.56
C LEU A 707 12.97 -2.60 -8.57
N LEU A 708 13.82 -2.65 -9.62
CA LEU A 708 13.74 -3.70 -10.65
C LEU A 708 14.15 -5.10 -10.17
N GLY A 709 14.69 -5.21 -8.96
CA GLY A 709 14.96 -6.49 -8.31
C GLY A 709 13.87 -6.95 -7.34
N MET A 710 12.84 -6.14 -7.07
CA MET A 710 11.81 -6.42 -6.06
C MET A 710 10.66 -7.23 -6.65
N ALA A 711 10.26 -8.29 -5.95
CA ALA A 711 9.22 -9.21 -6.42
C ALA A 711 7.88 -8.53 -6.68
N VAL A 712 7.44 -7.62 -5.80
CA VAL A 712 6.14 -6.94 -5.95
C VAL A 712 6.07 -6.08 -7.21
N ILE A 713 7.18 -5.48 -7.67
CA ILE A 713 7.23 -4.68 -8.90
C ILE A 713 6.92 -5.56 -10.12
N HIS A 714 7.47 -6.77 -10.15
CA HIS A 714 7.20 -7.73 -11.20
C HIS A 714 5.80 -8.32 -11.12
N PHE A 715 5.31 -8.57 -9.89
CA PHE A 715 3.94 -9.01 -9.65
C PHE A 715 2.92 -8.00 -10.17
N MET A 716 3.11 -6.70 -9.92
CA MET A 716 2.26 -5.65 -10.48
C MET A 716 2.25 -5.62 -12.02
N GLY A 717 3.33 -6.05 -12.66
CA GLY A 717 3.46 -6.20 -14.10
C GLY A 717 3.04 -7.59 -14.60
N SER A 718 2.05 -8.23 -13.96
CA SER A 718 1.48 -9.52 -14.33
C SER A 718 -0.06 -9.50 -14.22
N ASN A 719 -0.68 -10.63 -14.49
CA ASN A 719 -2.11 -10.86 -14.23
C ASN A 719 -2.35 -11.96 -13.17
N GLY A 720 -1.30 -12.29 -12.38
CA GLY A 720 -1.33 -13.37 -11.40
C GLY A 720 -1.01 -14.76 -11.95
N GLU A 721 -1.01 -14.94 -13.26
CA GLU A 721 -0.66 -16.21 -13.94
C GLU A 721 0.54 -16.06 -14.86
N ARG A 722 0.63 -14.92 -15.54
CA ARG A 722 1.66 -14.64 -16.56
C ARG A 722 2.20 -13.25 -16.45
N THR A 723 3.43 -13.09 -16.91
CA THR A 723 4.09 -11.81 -17.08
C THR A 723 3.44 -11.00 -18.20
N SER A 724 3.53 -9.67 -18.08
CA SER A 724 3.18 -8.73 -19.13
C SER A 724 4.37 -7.80 -19.40
N ALA A 725 5.13 -8.10 -20.46
CA ALA A 725 6.25 -7.24 -20.88
C ALA A 725 5.77 -5.80 -21.14
N VAL A 726 4.57 -5.63 -21.71
CA VAL A 726 3.96 -4.31 -21.96
C VAL A 726 3.76 -3.52 -20.66
N GLU A 727 3.14 -4.14 -19.64
CA GLU A 727 2.89 -3.47 -18.37
C GLU A 727 4.19 -3.13 -17.63
N ARG A 728 5.17 -4.05 -17.65
CA ARG A 728 6.48 -3.84 -17.04
C ARG A 728 7.25 -2.71 -17.73
N GLY A 729 7.31 -2.74 -19.07
CA GLY A 729 7.97 -1.70 -19.85
C GLY A 729 7.30 -0.33 -19.68
N ALA A 730 5.97 -0.28 -19.73
CA ALA A 730 5.22 0.95 -19.52
C ALA A 730 5.36 1.50 -18.09
N TRP A 731 5.49 0.62 -17.07
CA TRP A 731 5.76 1.04 -15.70
C TRP A 731 7.14 1.68 -15.56
N VAL A 732 8.18 1.08 -16.18
CA VAL A 732 9.54 1.65 -16.19
C VAL A 732 9.56 3.02 -16.87
N LEU A 733 8.91 3.15 -18.02
CA LEU A 733 8.81 4.44 -18.71
C LEU A 733 8.13 5.50 -17.84
N ARG A 734 7.00 5.15 -17.19
CA ARG A 734 6.24 6.09 -16.36
C ARG A 734 6.92 6.46 -15.05
N LYS A 735 7.48 5.46 -14.34
CA LYS A 735 7.91 5.63 -12.95
C LYS A 735 9.42 5.83 -12.79
N ILE A 736 10.20 5.32 -13.72
CA ILE A 736 11.66 5.39 -13.66
C ILE A 736 12.21 6.42 -14.67
N LEU A 737 11.84 6.31 -15.94
CA LEU A 737 12.43 7.13 -17.00
C LEU A 737 11.73 8.48 -17.21
N ASN A 738 10.62 8.73 -16.50
CA ASN A 738 9.82 9.95 -16.63
C ASN A 738 9.40 10.27 -18.08
N ASP A 739 9.17 9.23 -18.89
CA ASP A 739 8.73 9.27 -20.29
C ASP A 739 7.44 8.41 -20.44
N PRO A 740 6.30 8.85 -19.89
CA PRO A 740 5.07 8.08 -19.89
C PRO A 740 4.56 7.85 -21.31
N PRO A 741 4.29 6.59 -21.70
CA PRO A 741 3.63 6.34 -22.97
C PRO A 741 2.23 6.95 -22.97
N PRO A 742 1.72 7.35 -24.15
CA PRO A 742 0.36 7.85 -24.25
C PRO A 742 -0.65 6.78 -23.80
N PRO A 743 -1.85 7.18 -23.34
CA PRO A 743 -2.89 6.24 -22.97
C PRO A 743 -3.27 5.38 -24.17
N ALA A 744 -3.53 4.08 -23.93
CA ALA A 744 -3.97 3.17 -24.97
C ALA A 744 -5.27 3.67 -25.62
N PRO A 745 -5.42 3.54 -26.94
CA PRO A 745 -6.67 3.85 -27.62
C PRO A 745 -7.84 3.01 -27.08
N ALA A 746 -9.05 3.56 -27.05
CA ALA A 746 -10.23 2.96 -26.41
C ALA A 746 -10.64 1.58 -26.98
N ASN A 747 -10.21 1.23 -28.19
CA ASN A 747 -10.63 0.03 -28.93
C ASN A 747 -9.45 -0.91 -29.26
N VAL A 748 -8.38 -0.93 -28.44
CA VAL A 748 -7.28 -1.87 -28.68
C VAL A 748 -7.76 -3.30 -28.42
N PRO A 749 -7.70 -4.20 -29.42
CA PRO A 749 -7.99 -5.60 -29.19
C PRO A 749 -7.02 -6.16 -28.15
N ALA A 750 -7.53 -6.85 -27.15
CA ALA A 750 -6.67 -7.53 -26.20
C ALA A 750 -5.74 -8.52 -26.94
N ILE A 751 -4.46 -8.58 -26.52
CA ILE A 751 -3.46 -9.52 -27.06
C ILE A 751 -3.93 -11.00 -26.93
N THR A 752 -5.00 -11.23 -26.18
CA THR A 752 -5.70 -12.52 -26.04
C THR A 752 -6.22 -13.14 -27.35
N ARG A 753 -6.32 -12.41 -28.47
CA ARG A 753 -6.67 -13.00 -29.76
C ARG A 753 -5.67 -14.02 -30.30
N LEU A 754 -4.48 -14.06 -29.73
CA LEU A 754 -3.45 -15.06 -30.03
C LEU A 754 -3.47 -16.22 -29.01
N ALA A 755 -4.46 -16.25 -28.12
CA ALA A 755 -4.68 -17.36 -27.21
C ALA A 755 -4.91 -18.67 -28.00
N GLY A 756 -4.25 -19.75 -27.59
CA GLY A 756 -4.31 -21.04 -28.28
C GLY A 756 -3.11 -21.35 -29.17
N LYS A 757 -2.23 -20.40 -29.49
CA LYS A 757 -0.95 -20.70 -30.14
C LYS A 757 0.16 -20.77 -29.08
N SER A 758 1.01 -21.82 -29.16
CA SER A 758 2.20 -21.97 -28.29
C SER A 758 3.31 -21.02 -28.71
N LEU A 759 3.10 -19.72 -28.51
CA LEU A 759 4.05 -18.66 -28.85
C LEU A 759 4.73 -18.13 -27.59
N THR A 760 6.00 -17.76 -27.70
CA THR A 760 6.71 -17.01 -26.65
C THR A 760 6.08 -15.63 -26.43
N THR A 761 6.34 -14.99 -25.30
CA THR A 761 5.88 -13.60 -25.05
C THR A 761 6.36 -12.66 -26.14
N ARG A 762 7.62 -12.79 -26.57
CA ARG A 762 8.22 -11.97 -27.64
C ARG A 762 7.50 -12.19 -28.98
N GLU A 763 7.31 -13.45 -29.41
CA GLU A 763 6.63 -13.77 -30.67
C GLU A 763 5.21 -13.17 -30.70
N ARG A 764 4.47 -13.27 -29.59
CA ARG A 764 3.11 -12.69 -29.48
C ARG A 764 3.07 -11.18 -29.64
N LEU A 765 4.05 -10.47 -29.03
CA LEU A 765 4.15 -9.02 -29.08
C LEU A 765 4.61 -8.54 -30.47
N LEU A 766 5.56 -9.23 -31.09
CA LEU A 766 5.98 -8.91 -32.45
C LEU A 766 4.83 -9.03 -33.46
N MET A 767 4.00 -10.09 -33.36
CA MET A 767 2.79 -10.21 -34.18
C MET A 767 1.76 -9.08 -33.92
N HIS A 768 1.67 -8.58 -32.67
CA HIS A 768 0.79 -7.45 -32.35
C HIS A 768 1.30 -6.13 -32.94
N GLN A 769 2.61 -5.98 -33.08
CA GLN A 769 3.26 -4.81 -33.68
C GLN A 769 3.15 -4.73 -35.22
N GLU A 770 2.66 -5.77 -35.89
CA GLU A 770 2.39 -5.72 -37.34
C GLU A 770 1.35 -4.65 -37.70
N ASP A 771 0.50 -4.25 -36.74
CA ASP A 771 -0.42 -3.11 -36.91
C ASP A 771 0.33 -1.79 -36.64
N PRO A 772 0.41 -0.87 -37.63
CA PRO A 772 1.11 0.41 -37.49
C PRO A 772 0.60 1.27 -36.33
N GLN A 773 -0.67 1.17 -35.96
CA GLN A 773 -1.25 1.89 -34.83
C GLN A 773 -0.67 1.41 -33.49
N CYS A 774 -0.38 0.12 -33.37
CA CYS A 774 0.18 -0.48 -32.17
C CYS A 774 1.70 -0.23 -32.08
N THR A 775 2.41 -0.29 -33.22
CA THR A 775 3.86 -0.14 -33.30
C THR A 775 4.35 1.17 -32.67
N SER A 776 3.61 2.27 -32.82
CA SER A 776 4.03 3.60 -32.34
C SER A 776 4.33 3.65 -30.84
N CYS A 777 3.59 2.90 -30.01
CA CYS A 777 3.80 2.79 -28.56
C CYS A 777 4.70 1.60 -28.20
N HIS A 778 4.43 0.43 -28.82
CA HIS A 778 5.10 -0.82 -28.46
C HIS A 778 6.61 -0.80 -28.73
N ARG A 779 7.09 -0.09 -29.77
CA ARG A 779 8.51 0.09 -30.03
C ARG A 779 9.30 0.74 -28.87
N LYS A 780 8.65 1.54 -28.01
CA LYS A 780 9.27 2.10 -26.82
C LYS A 780 9.12 1.19 -25.59
N ILE A 781 7.97 0.55 -25.46
CA ILE A 781 7.56 -0.19 -24.28
C ILE A 781 8.18 -1.59 -24.25
N ASP A 782 8.01 -2.35 -25.34
CA ASP A 782 8.29 -3.79 -25.36
C ASP A 782 9.77 -4.14 -25.18
N PRO A 783 10.74 -3.39 -25.72
CA PRO A 783 12.14 -3.68 -25.50
C PRO A 783 12.54 -3.71 -24.03
N ILE A 784 12.03 -2.74 -23.25
CA ILE A 784 12.28 -2.68 -21.80
C ILE A 784 11.62 -3.88 -21.10
N GLY A 785 10.39 -4.20 -21.50
CA GLY A 785 9.64 -5.34 -20.96
C GLY A 785 10.35 -6.68 -21.23
N PHE A 786 10.92 -6.89 -22.40
CA PHE A 786 11.70 -8.12 -22.72
C PHE A 786 12.90 -8.30 -21.81
N GLY A 787 13.61 -7.20 -21.47
CA GLY A 787 14.72 -7.24 -20.52
C GLY A 787 14.32 -7.63 -19.08
N LEU A 788 13.01 -7.62 -18.76
CA LEU A 788 12.46 -7.97 -17.45
C LEU A 788 11.79 -9.35 -17.41
N GLU A 789 11.75 -10.11 -18.51
CA GLU A 789 11.09 -11.43 -18.58
C GLU A 789 11.84 -12.53 -17.79
N ASN A 790 13.09 -12.30 -17.40
CA ASN A 790 13.80 -13.17 -16.45
C ASN A 790 13.17 -13.20 -15.05
N PHE A 791 12.21 -12.34 -14.77
CA PHE A 791 11.36 -12.49 -13.58
C PHE A 791 10.01 -13.04 -13.98
N ASP A 792 9.54 -14.06 -13.27
CA ASP A 792 8.22 -14.64 -13.48
C ASP A 792 7.08 -13.71 -12.99
N ALA A 793 5.83 -14.17 -13.02
CA ALA A 793 4.68 -13.38 -12.59
C ALA A 793 4.67 -13.07 -11.07
N ALA A 794 5.38 -13.85 -10.28
CA ALA A 794 5.55 -13.67 -8.84
C ALA A 794 6.88 -12.96 -8.48
N GLY A 795 7.67 -12.56 -9.49
CA GLY A 795 8.95 -11.89 -9.31
C GLY A 795 10.10 -12.81 -8.89
N GLN A 796 10.00 -14.11 -9.12
CA GLN A 796 11.15 -15.03 -9.01
C GLN A 796 12.01 -14.99 -10.25
N TRP A 797 13.32 -15.12 -10.06
CA TRP A 797 14.27 -15.19 -11.16
C TRP A 797 14.19 -16.52 -11.89
N ARG A 798 14.11 -16.48 -13.22
CA ARG A 798 14.08 -17.65 -14.11
C ARG A 798 14.91 -17.41 -15.38
N THR A 799 15.42 -18.47 -15.99
CA THR A 799 16.14 -18.46 -17.27
C THR A 799 15.32 -19.06 -18.42
N GLU A 800 14.29 -19.80 -18.06
CA GLU A 800 13.36 -20.45 -18.99
C GLU A 800 11.92 -20.05 -18.69
N ASP A 801 11.09 -20.05 -19.71
CA ASP A 801 9.64 -19.91 -19.61
C ASP A 801 8.95 -21.06 -20.33
N SER A 802 7.69 -21.33 -19.96
CA SER A 802 6.92 -22.41 -20.55
C SER A 802 5.47 -22.02 -20.75
N PHE A 803 4.82 -22.63 -21.72
CA PHE A 803 3.41 -22.46 -21.99
C PHE A 803 2.75 -23.79 -22.32
N THR A 804 1.58 -24.01 -21.76
CA THR A 804 0.68 -25.12 -22.08
C THR A 804 -0.63 -24.55 -22.59
N ALA A 805 -1.02 -24.87 -23.83
CA ALA A 805 -2.31 -24.42 -24.36
C ALA A 805 -3.47 -25.13 -23.62
N THR A 806 -4.60 -24.44 -23.51
CA THR A 806 -5.82 -25.04 -22.97
C THR A 806 -6.64 -25.69 -24.08
N ASP A 807 -7.28 -26.81 -23.76
CA ASP A 807 -8.26 -27.46 -24.64
C ASP A 807 -9.57 -26.63 -24.75
N ALA A 808 -10.51 -27.10 -25.54
CA ALA A 808 -11.80 -26.42 -25.71
C ALA A 808 -12.64 -26.33 -24.42
N SER A 809 -12.31 -27.09 -23.38
CA SER A 809 -12.94 -27.03 -22.05
C SER A 809 -12.24 -26.11 -21.08
N GLY A 810 -11.13 -25.43 -21.50
CA GLY A 810 -10.33 -24.57 -20.68
C GLY A 810 -9.30 -25.27 -19.79
N LYS A 811 -9.10 -26.60 -19.97
CA LYS A 811 -8.10 -27.38 -19.23
C LYS A 811 -6.75 -27.35 -19.96
N PRO A 812 -5.62 -27.20 -19.22
CA PRO A 812 -4.30 -27.33 -19.82
C PRO A 812 -4.12 -28.69 -20.50
N ASP A 813 -3.71 -28.71 -21.78
CA ASP A 813 -3.32 -29.92 -22.51
C ASP A 813 -1.81 -30.15 -22.37
N PRO A 814 -1.36 -31.12 -21.54
CA PRO A 814 0.06 -31.37 -21.31
C PRO A 814 0.86 -31.67 -22.57
N LYS A 815 0.19 -32.13 -23.64
CA LYS A 815 0.84 -32.43 -24.95
C LYS A 815 1.28 -31.16 -25.68
N THR A 816 0.76 -30.00 -25.30
CA THR A 816 1.07 -28.72 -25.93
C THR A 816 2.14 -27.94 -25.15
N LEU A 817 2.73 -28.52 -24.10
CA LEU A 817 3.79 -27.88 -23.33
C LEU A 817 4.98 -27.52 -24.25
N LYS A 818 5.26 -26.22 -24.30
CA LYS A 818 6.46 -25.69 -24.97
C LYS A 818 7.29 -24.93 -23.95
N THR A 819 8.58 -25.26 -23.88
CA THR A 819 9.56 -24.57 -23.03
C THR A 819 10.60 -23.89 -23.92
N TRP A 820 11.05 -22.72 -23.53
CA TRP A 820 12.06 -21.95 -24.25
C TRP A 820 12.97 -21.17 -23.29
N THR A 821 14.21 -20.91 -23.71
CA THR A 821 15.11 -20.00 -23.02
C THR A 821 14.63 -18.56 -23.21
N ILE A 822 14.69 -17.73 -22.15
CA ILE A 822 14.27 -16.35 -22.21
C ILE A 822 15.31 -15.50 -22.94
N GLU A 823 14.87 -14.81 -23.98
CA GLU A 823 15.66 -13.81 -24.70
C GLU A 823 15.37 -12.41 -24.15
N ALA A 824 16.25 -11.91 -23.29
CA ALA A 824 16.12 -10.58 -22.68
C ALA A 824 16.78 -9.47 -23.53
N ALA A 825 17.56 -9.83 -24.56
CA ALA A 825 18.28 -8.87 -25.40
C ALA A 825 17.32 -7.97 -26.19
N ALA A 826 17.54 -6.66 -26.15
CA ALA A 826 16.77 -5.66 -26.89
C ALA A 826 17.57 -4.33 -27.01
N ALA A 827 16.95 -3.28 -27.55
CA ALA A 827 17.50 -1.93 -27.59
C ALA A 827 16.44 -0.91 -27.19
N PHE A 828 16.81 0.10 -26.44
CA PHE A 828 15.94 1.25 -26.23
C PHE A 828 15.56 1.88 -27.56
N HIS A 829 14.33 2.35 -27.67
CA HIS A 829 13.94 3.09 -28.85
C HIS A 829 14.83 4.33 -29.02
N ARG A 830 15.56 4.39 -30.15
CA ARG A 830 16.57 5.43 -30.43
C ARG A 830 17.69 5.52 -29.37
N GLY A 831 17.98 4.43 -28.66
CA GLY A 831 18.96 4.38 -27.59
C GLY A 831 19.86 3.16 -27.67
N PRO A 832 20.66 2.94 -26.63
CA PRO A 832 21.63 1.84 -26.59
C PRO A 832 20.95 0.48 -26.51
N ALA A 833 21.64 -0.55 -27.04
CA ALA A 833 21.25 -1.94 -26.87
C ALA A 833 21.70 -2.49 -25.50
N PHE A 834 21.07 -3.58 -25.10
CA PHE A 834 21.43 -4.41 -23.94
C PHE A 834 21.19 -5.88 -24.26
N GLN A 835 22.00 -6.78 -23.67
CA GLN A 835 21.96 -8.21 -23.94
C GLN A 835 21.17 -9.01 -22.90
N ASN A 836 21.00 -8.47 -21.71
CA ASN A 836 20.39 -9.14 -20.57
C ASN A 836 19.82 -8.12 -19.55
N PHE A 837 19.18 -8.62 -18.51
CA PHE A 837 18.63 -7.81 -17.42
C PHE A 837 19.68 -6.91 -16.73
N PHE A 838 20.89 -7.41 -16.53
CA PHE A 838 21.94 -6.65 -15.83
C PHE A 838 22.38 -5.43 -16.64
N GLU A 839 22.56 -5.59 -17.94
CA GLU A 839 22.86 -4.48 -18.85
C GLU A 839 21.67 -3.50 -18.94
N LEU A 840 20.43 -4.01 -19.02
CA LEU A 840 19.24 -3.15 -18.95
C LEU A 840 19.25 -2.28 -17.69
N ARG A 841 19.51 -2.89 -16.51
CA ARG A 841 19.58 -2.19 -15.23
C ARG A 841 20.68 -1.12 -15.23
N GLU A 842 21.85 -1.37 -15.81
CA GLU A 842 22.92 -0.37 -16.00
C GLU A 842 22.43 0.81 -16.87
N ARG A 843 21.84 0.51 -18.02
CA ARG A 843 21.30 1.54 -18.91
C ARG A 843 20.22 2.41 -18.22
N ILE A 844 19.37 1.80 -17.41
CA ILE A 844 18.38 2.53 -16.62
C ILE A 844 19.07 3.39 -15.54
N PHE A 845 20.11 2.89 -14.90
CA PHE A 845 20.87 3.65 -13.89
C PHE A 845 21.57 4.89 -14.49
N GLU A 846 21.99 4.85 -15.76
CA GLU A 846 22.53 6.01 -16.50
C GLU A 846 21.49 7.15 -16.63
N HIS A 847 20.18 6.85 -16.47
CA HIS A 847 19.10 7.83 -16.49
C HIS A 847 18.66 8.34 -15.09
N SER A 848 19.59 8.34 -14.13
CA SER A 848 19.30 8.80 -12.74
C SER A 848 18.75 10.22 -12.68
N ASP A 849 19.11 11.12 -13.60
CA ASP A 849 18.55 12.47 -13.68
C ASP A 849 17.05 12.48 -14.05
N ALA A 850 16.65 11.67 -15.01
CA ALA A 850 15.24 11.52 -15.39
C ALA A 850 14.42 10.95 -14.22
N PHE A 851 14.97 9.96 -13.52
CA PHE A 851 14.39 9.40 -12.31
C PHE A 851 14.24 10.47 -11.20
N ALA A 852 15.30 11.22 -10.91
CA ALA A 852 15.29 12.28 -9.92
C ALA A 852 14.26 13.37 -10.27
N ARG A 853 14.09 13.68 -11.56
CA ARG A 853 13.06 14.61 -12.02
C ARG A 853 11.65 14.08 -11.82
N GLY A 854 11.39 12.83 -12.19
CA GLY A 854 10.11 12.16 -11.95
C GLY A 854 9.76 12.09 -10.47
N PHE A 855 10.75 11.78 -9.62
CA PHE A 855 10.61 11.81 -8.17
C PHE A 855 10.28 13.22 -7.64
N SER A 856 11.00 14.25 -8.10
CA SER A 856 10.76 15.65 -7.70
C SER A 856 9.35 16.11 -8.06
N SER A 857 8.87 15.74 -9.26
CA SER A 857 7.52 16.08 -9.72
C SER A 857 6.46 15.39 -8.85
N ALA A 858 6.63 14.10 -8.57
CA ALA A 858 5.72 13.34 -7.70
C ALA A 858 5.71 13.89 -6.26
N LEU A 859 6.88 14.24 -5.73
CA LEU A 859 7.02 14.81 -4.39
C LEU A 859 6.33 16.19 -4.27
N LEU A 860 6.48 17.03 -5.28
CA LEU A 860 5.80 18.33 -5.36
C LEU A 860 4.27 18.14 -5.41
N GLU A 861 3.77 17.26 -6.26
CA GLU A 861 2.33 16.96 -6.36
C GLU A 861 1.76 16.48 -5.03
N TYR A 862 2.43 15.53 -4.37
CA TYR A 862 2.01 15.01 -3.07
C TYR A 862 2.01 16.09 -1.97
N ALA A 863 3.06 16.92 -1.90
CA ALA A 863 3.23 17.94 -0.88
C ALA A 863 2.28 19.14 -1.04
N LEU A 864 2.02 19.56 -2.27
CA LEU A 864 1.21 20.75 -2.56
C LEU A 864 -0.26 20.42 -2.88
N GLY A 865 -0.61 19.12 -3.01
CA GLY A 865 -1.97 18.69 -3.31
C GLY A 865 -2.50 19.15 -4.68
N ARG A 866 -1.60 19.35 -5.64
CA ARG A 866 -1.92 19.70 -7.03
C ARG A 866 -0.88 19.13 -7.99
N PRO A 867 -1.24 18.83 -9.25
CA PRO A 867 -0.26 18.41 -10.24
C PRO A 867 0.86 19.43 -10.42
N ALA A 868 2.06 18.95 -10.74
CA ALA A 868 3.15 19.81 -11.17
C ALA A 868 2.79 20.47 -12.51
N GLY A 869 2.95 21.78 -12.59
CA GLY A 869 2.58 22.58 -13.75
C GLY A 869 3.76 23.27 -14.42
N PHE A 870 3.45 24.01 -15.47
CA PHE A 870 4.42 24.80 -16.24
C PHE A 870 5.27 25.74 -15.38
N THR A 871 4.68 26.34 -14.33
CA THR A 871 5.36 27.29 -13.44
C THR A 871 6.33 26.62 -12.46
N ASP A 872 6.20 25.31 -12.21
CA ASP A 872 7.06 24.58 -11.28
C ASP A 872 8.41 24.14 -11.88
N GLU A 873 8.59 24.30 -13.19
CA GLU A 873 9.75 23.82 -13.93
C GLU A 873 11.09 24.34 -13.35
N THR A 874 11.12 25.58 -12.93
CA THR A 874 12.33 26.16 -12.32
C THR A 874 12.66 25.51 -10.99
N LEU A 875 11.65 25.21 -10.16
CA LEU A 875 11.83 24.50 -8.90
C LEU A 875 12.29 23.06 -9.15
N LEU A 876 11.64 22.35 -10.08
CA LEU A 876 12.01 20.97 -10.41
C LEU A 876 13.45 20.88 -10.93
N ALA A 877 13.87 21.79 -11.81
CA ALA A 877 15.25 21.87 -12.29
C ALA A 877 16.24 22.16 -11.15
N HIS A 878 15.88 23.05 -10.24
CA HIS A 878 16.68 23.36 -9.05
C HIS A 878 16.82 22.13 -8.14
N MET A 879 15.75 21.44 -7.81
CA MET A 879 15.75 20.22 -6.97
C MET A 879 16.68 19.15 -7.53
N VAL A 880 16.60 18.87 -8.83
CA VAL A 880 17.47 17.88 -9.49
C VAL A 880 18.92 18.32 -9.49
N SER A 881 19.19 19.57 -9.86
CA SER A 881 20.57 20.10 -9.94
C SER A 881 21.24 20.14 -8.56
N HIS A 882 20.50 20.57 -7.53
CA HIS A 882 20.98 20.59 -6.14
C HIS A 882 21.27 19.15 -5.63
N ALA A 883 20.32 18.24 -5.78
CA ALA A 883 20.49 16.85 -5.35
C ALA A 883 21.63 16.15 -6.09
N ARG A 884 21.82 16.43 -7.40
CA ARG A 884 22.94 15.90 -8.18
C ARG A 884 24.28 16.28 -7.58
N SER A 885 24.47 17.55 -7.16
CA SER A 885 25.71 18.03 -6.52
C SER A 885 26.00 17.35 -5.16
N HIS A 886 24.99 16.70 -4.56
CA HIS A 886 25.08 15.95 -3.31
C HIS A 886 24.82 14.45 -3.51
N ASN A 887 25.18 13.89 -4.64
CA ASN A 887 25.02 12.48 -4.97
C ASN A 887 23.56 11.99 -4.85
N PHE A 888 22.58 12.81 -5.22
CA PHE A 888 21.16 12.55 -5.12
C PHE A 888 20.69 12.14 -3.71
N ALA A 889 21.26 12.71 -2.65
CA ALA A 889 20.84 12.48 -1.28
C ALA A 889 19.34 12.76 -1.12
N ILE A 890 18.58 11.79 -0.61
CA ILE A 890 17.12 11.83 -0.68
C ILE A 890 16.50 12.98 0.12
N ARG A 891 17.11 13.36 1.25
CA ARG A 891 16.63 14.49 2.08
C ARG A 891 16.84 15.85 1.41
N ASP A 892 17.75 15.97 0.45
CA ASP A 892 17.99 17.22 -0.26
C ASP A 892 16.82 17.58 -1.18
N PHE A 893 16.14 16.61 -1.74
CA PHE A 893 14.89 16.83 -2.49
C PHE A 893 13.78 17.39 -1.58
N LEU A 894 13.62 16.81 -0.38
CA LEU A 894 12.64 17.26 0.60
C LEU A 894 12.97 18.67 1.11
N ASN A 895 14.22 18.92 1.47
CA ASN A 895 14.67 20.24 1.94
C ASN A 895 14.53 21.31 0.86
N SER A 896 14.92 21.01 -0.39
CA SER A 896 14.77 21.94 -1.52
C SER A 896 13.30 22.31 -1.74
N LEU A 897 12.38 21.33 -1.66
CA LEU A 897 10.96 21.58 -1.76
C LEU A 897 10.42 22.41 -0.60
N VAL A 898 10.72 22.02 0.65
CA VAL A 898 10.23 22.70 1.86
C VAL A 898 10.74 24.16 1.96
N GLN A 899 11.96 24.42 1.49
CA GLN A 899 12.55 25.76 1.45
C GLN A 899 12.04 26.62 0.28
N SER A 900 11.39 26.00 -0.72
CA SER A 900 10.94 26.70 -1.92
C SER A 900 9.83 27.72 -1.64
N ARG A 901 9.71 28.70 -2.54
CA ARG A 901 8.62 29.68 -2.52
C ARG A 901 7.27 28.97 -2.67
N GLU A 902 7.19 27.94 -3.51
CA GLU A 902 5.98 27.17 -3.80
C GLU A 902 5.43 26.48 -2.54
N PHE A 903 6.29 25.98 -1.67
CA PHE A 903 5.88 25.35 -0.41
C PHE A 903 5.54 26.36 0.69
N ARG A 904 6.14 27.56 0.66
CA ARG A 904 6.02 28.60 1.70
C ARG A 904 4.96 29.66 1.41
N THR A 905 4.31 29.59 0.25
CA THR A 905 3.26 30.53 -0.18
C THR A 905 1.96 29.81 -0.51
N LYS A 906 0.90 30.60 -0.66
CA LYS A 906 -0.38 30.13 -1.22
C LYS A 906 -1.01 31.18 -2.11
#